data_7916806447be5d30e8b87c38ae11afe0
#
_entry.id   7916806447be5d30e8b87c38ae11afe0
#
_cell.length_a   1.000
_cell.length_b   1.000
_cell.length_c   1.000
_cell.angle_alpha   90.00
_cell.angle_beta   90.00
_cell.angle_gamma   90.00
#
_symmetry.space_group_name_H-M   'P 1'
#
loop_
_entity.id
_entity.type
_entity.pdbx_description
1 polymer ?
#
loop_
_entity_poly.entity_id
_entity_poly.type
_entity_poly.pdbx_seq_one_letter_code
_entity_poly.pdbx_strand_id
1 'polypeptide(L)'
;MANPTLSAIMWGLALLVSAVAVLSFARGLTHMWRTVSAGTPDPGRLTPVGKRLWGVVSAALTHREFKGRPWIKAAHWLVMVSFPILFLTLVTGYAQLRVQTFTLPLLGHFAPWEWLTEVFAWGGLAGIIALMVVRQRAGRGTAAEAALSNDDPDAAAAAADPEGTLPSSLAKPHPRDSSPRGLASRFLGSTRWQALFVEWVILIVCACVVALRGLEYALFSVTPGLEAHATALHFPLTGWLGALFAAAASSSAASLANAIVLVSALKVITSMTWLTVVGIQTGMGVAWHRFVAILNLYTRRNADGTKSLGPADHMLIDGKPVTSEDDFDDLPEDTVLGVGTIDDFSWKARLDLYSCTECGRCQELCPAWNTQKPLSPKLLIMGLRDHMESASNVQIVEQEEGHQKLGDGEVLLDKGVPASPHSFDLVSALSLSGATGPEGVSAVTAPLVPEVVSEEVLWDCTNCGACVEQCPVDIEHIDHILDLRRHQVLMEGAFPRELGRAFRGMESKANPYNQPARKRMEWAKKLDFDIPVVGEDIEDASEVDYLFWVGCAGAYDDTAKKTSAAVAELLHTAGVSFAVLGSGESCTGDPARRAGNEALFQMLAAQAIDTLKEAKPQKIVVSCAHCFNTIAGEYPELGGSFDVVHHTQLLNRLVRDGLLTPVAPAAPTGADSTDEAGAQTAGNAPSVGAPLKVTYHDACFLGRHNRVYEPPRELVGSLPNVELIEMPRNRDRAMCCGAGGAHAWFEETRGTRIADARIVEAASTGADVVATACPFCSQMLGSASGTSAGFVSSDADQGGANNDAATASPGGKLPEVRDVAVMLLESVKRGQ
;
A
#
# COMPACT_ATOMS: atom_id res chain seq x y z
N MET A 1 20.27 26.03 -45.51
CA MET A 1 19.48 26.73 -44.48
C MET A 1 18.00 26.45 -44.70
N ALA A 2 17.22 26.37 -43.63
CA ALA A 2 15.76 26.24 -43.72
C ALA A 2 15.10 27.47 -44.34
N ASN A 3 13.85 27.35 -44.79
CA ASN A 3 13.03 28.45 -45.27
C ASN A 3 12.87 29.45 -44.12
N PRO A 4 13.32 30.73 -44.32
CA PRO A 4 13.26 31.77 -43.24
C PRO A 4 11.87 32.03 -42.71
N THR A 5 10.87 32.02 -43.59
CA THR A 5 9.45 32.23 -43.22
C THR A 5 8.93 31.10 -42.33
N LEU A 6 9.19 29.82 -42.70
CA LEU A 6 8.85 28.64 -41.93
C LEU A 6 9.51 28.71 -40.55
N SER A 7 10.83 28.97 -40.50
CA SER A 7 11.58 29.10 -39.24
C SER A 7 11.02 30.20 -38.33
N ALA A 8 10.68 31.39 -38.92
CA ALA A 8 10.12 32.48 -38.13
C ALA A 8 8.72 32.19 -37.59
N ILE A 9 7.85 31.56 -38.38
CA ILE A 9 6.49 31.18 -37.96
C ILE A 9 6.57 30.13 -36.83
N MET A 10 7.36 29.05 -37.02
CA MET A 10 7.47 27.97 -36.01
C MET A 10 8.10 28.48 -34.71
N TRP A 11 9.10 29.37 -34.80
CA TRP A 11 9.70 29.99 -33.64
C TRP A 11 8.71 30.88 -32.85
N GLY A 12 7.95 31.75 -33.56
CA GLY A 12 6.92 32.56 -32.94
C GLY A 12 5.82 31.75 -32.26
N LEU A 13 5.36 30.67 -32.91
CA LEU A 13 4.36 29.76 -32.36
C LEU A 13 4.92 29.02 -31.11
N ALA A 14 6.16 28.51 -31.17
CA ALA A 14 6.80 27.88 -30.04
C ALA A 14 6.92 28.82 -28.83
N LEU A 15 7.28 30.09 -29.03
CA LEU A 15 7.36 31.07 -27.97
C LEU A 15 6.00 31.39 -27.36
N LEU A 16 4.97 31.53 -28.20
CA LEU A 16 3.59 31.82 -27.74
C LEU A 16 3.07 30.68 -26.86
N VAL A 17 3.20 29.42 -27.34
CA VAL A 17 2.74 28.25 -26.59
C VAL A 17 3.56 28.09 -25.30
N SER A 18 4.85 28.40 -25.34
CA SER A 18 5.70 28.35 -24.14
C SER A 18 5.34 29.40 -23.11
N ALA A 19 5.00 30.62 -23.52
CA ALA A 19 4.54 31.64 -22.56
C ALA A 19 3.26 31.20 -21.83
N VAL A 20 2.30 30.65 -22.57
CA VAL A 20 1.06 30.10 -21.99
C VAL A 20 1.38 28.94 -21.05
N ALA A 21 2.28 28.05 -21.45
CA ALA A 21 2.66 26.87 -20.67
C ALA A 21 3.35 27.24 -19.34
N VAL A 22 4.27 28.19 -19.38
CA VAL A 22 4.99 28.65 -18.18
C VAL A 22 4.02 29.34 -17.21
N LEU A 23 3.13 30.20 -17.70
CA LEU A 23 2.12 30.86 -16.88
C LEU A 23 1.15 29.85 -16.25
N SER A 24 0.65 28.92 -17.06
CA SER A 24 -0.24 27.84 -16.58
C SER A 24 0.44 26.98 -15.51
N PHE A 25 1.65 26.53 -15.76
CA PHE A 25 2.39 25.69 -14.82
C PHE A 25 2.73 26.45 -13.52
N ALA A 26 3.15 27.71 -13.62
CA ALA A 26 3.41 28.55 -12.44
C ALA A 26 2.14 28.72 -11.59
N ARG A 27 0.97 28.95 -12.24
CA ARG A 27 -0.32 29.00 -11.55
C ARG A 27 -0.61 27.67 -10.82
N GLY A 28 -0.52 26.52 -11.53
CA GLY A 28 -0.79 25.21 -10.93
C GLY A 28 0.16 24.88 -9.78
N LEU A 29 1.45 25.19 -9.92
CA LEU A 29 2.44 25.01 -8.85
C LEU A 29 2.13 25.91 -7.63
N THR A 30 1.73 27.16 -7.85
CA THR A 30 1.36 28.08 -6.76
C THR A 30 0.10 27.61 -6.05
N HIS A 31 -0.90 27.15 -6.79
CA HIS A 31 -2.12 26.57 -6.23
C HIS A 31 -1.79 25.36 -5.35
N MET A 32 -1.09 24.38 -5.88
CA MET A 32 -0.69 23.18 -5.13
C MET A 32 0.14 23.53 -3.88
N TRP A 33 1.09 24.47 -4.02
CA TRP A 33 1.88 24.91 -2.87
C TRP A 33 1.01 25.54 -1.78
N ARG A 34 0.08 26.41 -2.13
CA ARG A 34 -0.84 27.03 -1.17
C ARG A 34 -1.71 25.97 -0.49
N THR A 35 -2.29 25.05 -1.25
CA THR A 35 -3.14 23.97 -0.74
C THR A 35 -2.38 23.06 0.24
N VAL A 36 -1.14 22.67 -0.11
CA VAL A 36 -0.33 21.83 0.78
C VAL A 36 0.10 22.61 2.02
N SER A 37 0.59 23.84 1.86
CA SER A 37 1.09 24.65 2.99
C SER A 37 0.00 25.17 3.93
N ALA A 38 -1.26 25.11 3.55
CA ALA A 38 -2.40 25.41 4.41
C ALA A 38 -2.74 24.26 5.40
N GLY A 39 -2.14 23.08 5.24
CA GLY A 39 -2.31 21.98 6.20
C GLY A 39 -1.66 22.25 7.54
N THR A 40 -2.14 21.58 8.59
CA THR A 40 -1.62 21.70 9.94
C THR A 40 -0.13 21.30 10.03
N PRO A 41 0.64 21.82 10.99
CA PRO A 41 2.05 21.45 11.16
C PRO A 41 2.23 19.96 11.43
N ASP A 42 3.24 19.35 10.80
CA ASP A 42 3.66 17.95 11.01
C ASP A 42 5.17 17.94 11.27
N PRO A 43 5.58 17.86 12.54
CA PRO A 43 6.98 17.98 12.94
C PRO A 43 7.80 16.73 12.56
N GLY A 44 9.13 16.89 12.48
CA GLY A 44 10.05 15.76 12.26
C GLY A 44 10.16 15.25 10.82
N ARG A 45 9.30 15.70 9.89
CA ARG A 45 9.27 15.22 8.50
C ARG A 45 10.44 15.72 7.62
N LEU A 46 11.16 16.74 8.04
CA LEU A 46 12.25 17.34 7.23
C LEU A 46 13.65 16.90 7.69
N THR A 47 13.80 16.40 8.89
CA THR A 47 15.09 15.98 9.48
C THR A 47 15.09 14.47 9.80
N PRO A 48 16.27 13.83 9.83
CA PRO A 48 17.62 14.29 9.46
C PRO A 48 17.84 14.31 7.93
N VAL A 49 18.26 15.45 7.39
CA VAL A 49 18.36 15.71 5.94
C VAL A 49 19.18 14.67 5.18
N GLY A 50 20.37 14.30 5.68
CA GLY A 50 21.26 13.38 4.97
C GLY A 50 20.69 11.99 4.77
N LYS A 51 20.02 11.41 5.79
CA LYS A 51 19.38 10.09 5.69
C LYS A 51 18.21 10.14 4.72
N ARG A 52 17.37 11.16 4.77
CA ARG A 52 16.21 11.36 3.89
C ARG A 52 16.62 11.51 2.43
N LEU A 53 17.61 12.36 2.13
CA LEU A 53 18.16 12.51 0.77
C LEU A 53 18.70 11.18 0.24
N TRP A 54 19.46 10.44 1.06
CA TRP A 54 19.96 9.12 0.66
C TRP A 54 18.82 8.14 0.38
N GLY A 55 17.77 8.17 1.19
CA GLY A 55 16.55 7.38 0.98
C GLY A 55 15.91 7.64 -0.39
N VAL A 56 15.76 8.91 -0.77
CA VAL A 56 15.23 9.32 -2.09
C VAL A 56 16.15 8.89 -3.23
N VAL A 57 17.44 9.18 -3.14
CA VAL A 57 18.43 8.82 -4.18
C VAL A 57 18.46 7.29 -4.37
N SER A 58 18.51 6.54 -3.27
CA SER A 58 18.47 5.07 -3.30
C SER A 58 17.19 4.55 -3.95
N ALA A 59 16.02 5.09 -3.59
CA ALA A 59 14.73 4.71 -4.17
C ALA A 59 14.68 5.00 -5.69
N ALA A 60 15.18 6.17 -6.11
CA ALA A 60 15.21 6.56 -7.52
C ALA A 60 16.14 5.67 -8.34
N LEU A 61 17.35 5.39 -7.84
CA LEU A 61 18.34 4.58 -8.57
C LEU A 61 17.95 3.10 -8.64
N THR A 62 17.49 2.54 -7.52
CA THR A 62 17.21 1.10 -7.43
C THR A 62 15.82 0.73 -7.88
N HIS A 63 14.87 1.68 -7.93
CA HIS A 63 13.44 1.42 -8.15
C HIS A 63 12.91 0.27 -7.26
N ARG A 64 13.42 0.19 -6.03
CA ARG A 64 13.11 -0.88 -5.07
C ARG A 64 11.61 -1.03 -4.80
N GLU A 65 10.85 0.04 -5.00
CA GLU A 65 9.40 0.08 -4.81
C GLU A 65 8.62 -0.76 -5.85
N PHE A 66 9.26 -1.21 -6.94
CA PHE A 66 8.66 -2.05 -7.97
C PHE A 66 9.03 -3.54 -7.79
N LYS A 67 8.83 -4.07 -6.57
CA LYS A 67 9.07 -5.48 -6.27
C LYS A 67 8.16 -6.40 -7.10
N GLY A 68 8.67 -7.58 -7.47
CA GLY A 68 7.90 -8.61 -8.17
C GLY A 68 7.52 -8.32 -9.63
N ARG A 69 7.94 -7.17 -10.21
CA ARG A 69 7.60 -6.75 -11.59
C ARG A 69 8.80 -6.22 -12.35
N PRO A 70 9.80 -7.07 -12.66
CA PRO A 70 11.10 -6.63 -13.18
C PRO A 70 11.01 -5.86 -14.51
N TRP A 71 10.13 -6.29 -15.44
CA TRP A 71 9.96 -5.64 -16.73
C TRP A 71 9.29 -4.26 -16.61
N ILE A 72 8.27 -4.13 -15.76
CA ILE A 72 7.62 -2.83 -15.50
C ILE A 72 8.60 -1.89 -14.79
N LYS A 73 9.39 -2.43 -13.85
CA LYS A 73 10.47 -1.71 -13.17
C LYS A 73 11.48 -1.14 -14.19
N ALA A 74 11.98 -1.96 -15.09
CA ALA A 74 12.95 -1.54 -16.09
C ALA A 74 12.35 -0.50 -17.06
N ALA A 75 11.15 -0.75 -17.58
CA ALA A 75 10.46 0.18 -18.48
C ALA A 75 10.19 1.54 -17.84
N HIS A 76 9.69 1.55 -16.60
CA HIS A 76 9.42 2.78 -15.86
C HIS A 76 10.71 3.52 -15.50
N TRP A 77 11.77 2.81 -15.11
CA TRP A 77 13.07 3.40 -14.81
C TRP A 77 13.67 4.10 -16.04
N LEU A 78 13.62 3.45 -17.22
CA LEU A 78 14.06 4.05 -18.47
C LEU A 78 13.31 5.35 -18.79
N VAL A 79 11.99 5.36 -18.64
CA VAL A 79 11.16 6.55 -18.88
C VAL A 79 11.48 7.64 -17.86
N MET A 80 11.63 7.28 -16.58
CA MET A 80 11.92 8.23 -15.51
C MET A 80 13.28 8.92 -15.72
N VAL A 81 14.34 8.14 -16.02
CA VAL A 81 15.69 8.70 -16.21
C VAL A 81 15.79 9.45 -17.53
N SER A 82 15.04 9.05 -18.57
CA SER A 82 15.00 9.81 -19.83
C SER A 82 14.49 11.23 -19.63
N PHE A 83 13.56 11.45 -18.70
CA PHE A 83 12.91 12.77 -18.53
C PHE A 83 13.89 13.92 -18.29
N PRO A 84 14.78 13.90 -17.26
CA PRO A 84 15.75 14.98 -17.05
C PRO A 84 16.80 15.09 -18.17
N ILE A 85 17.22 13.97 -18.76
CA ILE A 85 18.20 13.95 -19.84
C ILE A 85 17.63 14.61 -21.09
N LEU A 86 16.43 14.15 -21.50
CA LEU A 86 15.77 14.68 -22.70
C LEU A 86 15.21 16.10 -22.50
N PHE A 87 15.01 16.54 -21.25
CA PHE A 87 14.65 17.92 -20.95
C PHE A 87 15.70 18.91 -21.47
N LEU A 88 17.00 18.61 -21.31
CA LEU A 88 18.07 19.43 -21.86
C LEU A 88 18.03 19.53 -23.39
N THR A 89 17.55 18.47 -24.05
CA THR A 89 17.37 18.49 -25.51
C THR A 89 16.25 19.43 -25.98
N LEU A 90 15.40 19.92 -25.06
CA LEU A 90 14.39 20.91 -25.36
C LEU A 90 15.04 22.26 -25.71
N VAL A 91 16.11 22.66 -24.98
CA VAL A 91 16.91 23.85 -25.29
C VAL A 91 17.50 23.77 -26.70
N THR A 92 18.04 22.60 -27.04
CA THR A 92 18.52 22.36 -28.42
C THR A 92 17.39 22.54 -29.43
N GLY A 93 16.21 21.97 -29.17
CA GLY A 93 15.04 22.10 -30.05
C GLY A 93 14.61 23.56 -30.29
N TYR A 94 14.60 24.40 -29.26
CA TYR A 94 14.33 25.83 -29.42
C TYR A 94 15.37 26.49 -30.32
N ALA A 95 16.65 26.26 -30.10
CA ALA A 95 17.70 26.86 -30.91
C ALA A 95 17.67 26.37 -32.36
N GLN A 96 17.33 25.10 -32.60
CA GLN A 96 17.21 24.48 -33.93
C GLN A 96 16.07 25.07 -34.78
N LEU A 97 15.07 25.67 -34.15
CA LEU A 97 14.04 26.46 -34.90
C LEU A 97 14.64 27.64 -35.65
N ARG A 98 15.83 28.14 -35.25
CA ARG A 98 16.52 29.26 -35.88
C ARG A 98 17.81 28.86 -36.54
N VAL A 99 18.60 28.00 -35.90
CA VAL A 99 19.91 27.54 -36.38
C VAL A 99 19.89 26.02 -36.35
N GLN A 100 19.60 25.37 -37.46
CA GLN A 100 19.33 23.93 -37.56
C GLN A 100 20.55 23.07 -37.23
N THR A 101 21.75 23.61 -37.33
CA THR A 101 23.02 22.98 -36.94
C THR A 101 23.42 23.28 -35.49
N PHE A 102 22.55 23.90 -34.71
CA PHE A 102 22.84 24.24 -33.31
C PHE A 102 23.03 22.99 -32.48
N THR A 103 24.11 22.98 -31.71
CA THR A 103 24.38 21.99 -30.65
C THR A 103 24.66 22.70 -29.35
N LEU A 104 24.45 22.03 -28.20
CA LEU A 104 24.67 22.66 -26.88
C LEU A 104 26.15 23.03 -26.70
N PRO A 105 26.47 24.25 -26.27
CA PRO A 105 27.86 24.64 -25.95
C PRO A 105 28.46 23.65 -24.94
N LEU A 106 29.71 23.26 -25.15
CA LEU A 106 30.47 22.27 -24.37
C LEU A 106 29.98 20.82 -24.44
N LEU A 107 28.67 20.57 -24.60
CA LEU A 107 28.09 19.24 -24.60
C LEU A 107 27.78 18.72 -26.02
N GLY A 108 27.56 19.61 -26.99
CA GLY A 108 26.94 19.25 -28.26
C GLY A 108 27.75 18.34 -29.15
N HIS A 109 29.08 18.30 -29.00
CA HIS A 109 29.98 17.37 -29.68
C HIS A 109 30.79 16.52 -28.68
N PHE A 110 30.32 16.43 -27.42
CA PHE A 110 30.90 15.54 -26.44
C PHE A 110 30.27 14.16 -26.55
N ALA A 111 30.98 13.21 -27.13
CA ALA A 111 30.47 11.87 -27.45
C ALA A 111 29.71 11.18 -26.27
N PRO A 112 30.18 11.22 -24.99
CA PRO A 112 29.40 10.64 -23.90
C PRO A 112 28.01 11.25 -23.70
N TRP A 113 27.84 12.55 -23.92
CA TRP A 113 26.54 13.21 -23.85
C TRP A 113 25.62 12.80 -25.01
N GLU A 114 26.19 12.72 -26.23
CA GLU A 114 25.47 12.29 -27.42
C GLU A 114 24.98 10.83 -27.29
N TRP A 115 25.86 9.95 -26.78
CA TRP A 115 25.51 8.54 -26.50
C TRP A 115 24.43 8.44 -25.43
N LEU A 116 24.56 9.19 -24.35
CA LEU A 116 23.57 9.23 -23.27
C LEU A 116 22.20 9.66 -23.83
N THR A 117 22.18 10.71 -24.67
CA THR A 117 20.94 11.21 -25.28
C THR A 117 20.28 10.15 -26.17
N GLU A 118 21.03 9.45 -27.00
CA GLU A 118 20.49 8.42 -27.90
C GLU A 118 20.02 7.18 -27.13
N VAL A 119 20.82 6.71 -26.18
CA VAL A 119 20.46 5.54 -25.35
C VAL A 119 19.15 5.80 -24.61
N PHE A 120 18.98 6.98 -23.99
CA PHE A 120 17.77 7.30 -23.27
C PHE A 120 16.60 7.74 -24.16
N ALA A 121 16.85 8.24 -25.37
CA ALA A 121 15.77 8.45 -26.34
C ALA A 121 15.16 7.12 -26.80
N TRP A 122 15.99 6.15 -27.19
CA TRP A 122 15.54 4.81 -27.55
C TRP A 122 15.00 4.02 -26.35
N GLY A 123 15.67 4.11 -25.20
CA GLY A 123 15.23 3.48 -23.95
C GLY A 123 13.90 4.02 -23.46
N GLY A 124 13.70 5.35 -23.50
CA GLY A 124 12.42 6.00 -23.19
C GLY A 124 11.31 5.61 -24.15
N LEU A 125 11.61 5.55 -25.45
CA LEU A 125 10.67 5.10 -26.48
C LEU A 125 10.23 3.63 -26.25
N ALA A 126 11.16 2.73 -26.06
CA ALA A 126 10.87 1.32 -25.79
C ALA A 126 10.12 1.14 -24.46
N GLY A 127 10.54 1.87 -23.42
CA GLY A 127 9.94 1.84 -22.11
C GLY A 127 8.48 2.31 -22.10
N ILE A 128 8.19 3.44 -22.78
CA ILE A 128 6.82 3.95 -22.85
C ILE A 128 5.92 3.03 -23.68
N ILE A 129 6.38 2.46 -24.77
CA ILE A 129 5.64 1.47 -25.58
C ILE A 129 5.29 0.26 -24.71
N ALA A 130 6.26 -0.26 -23.93
CA ALA A 130 6.02 -1.38 -23.03
C ALA A 130 4.95 -1.05 -21.98
N LEU A 131 5.00 0.14 -21.36
CA LEU A 131 4.01 0.59 -20.39
C LEU A 131 2.62 0.78 -21.01
N MET A 132 2.53 1.33 -22.23
CA MET A 132 1.28 1.46 -23.00
C MET A 132 0.65 0.08 -23.28
N VAL A 133 1.47 -0.91 -23.68
CA VAL A 133 1.00 -2.28 -23.92
C VAL A 133 0.46 -2.91 -22.63
N VAL A 134 1.15 -2.74 -21.49
CA VAL A 134 0.69 -3.24 -20.20
C VAL A 134 -0.64 -2.61 -19.82
N ARG A 135 -0.79 -1.29 -19.98
CA ARG A 135 -2.05 -0.58 -19.69
C ARG A 135 -3.18 -1.05 -20.61
N GLN A 136 -2.93 -1.20 -21.91
CA GLN A 136 -3.96 -1.65 -22.84
C GLN A 136 -4.43 -3.07 -22.55
N ARG A 137 -3.51 -3.97 -22.18
CA ARG A 137 -3.86 -5.34 -21.77
C ARG A 137 -4.71 -5.37 -20.50
N ALA A 138 -4.34 -4.57 -19.50
CA ALA A 138 -5.09 -4.45 -18.27
C ALA A 138 -6.45 -3.75 -18.47
N GLY A 139 -6.55 -2.83 -19.44
CA GLY A 139 -7.76 -2.08 -19.74
C GLY A 139 -8.79 -2.83 -20.61
N ARG A 140 -8.44 -3.99 -21.18
CA ARG A 140 -9.40 -4.82 -21.92
C ARG A 140 -10.47 -5.44 -21.00
N GLY A 141 -10.17 -5.63 -19.72
CA GLY A 141 -11.15 -5.97 -18.71
C GLY A 141 -12.20 -4.85 -18.48
N THR A 142 -11.75 -3.59 -18.46
CA THR A 142 -12.64 -2.43 -18.21
C THR A 142 -13.59 -2.10 -19.37
N ALA A 143 -13.23 -2.43 -20.61
CA ALA A 143 -14.14 -2.25 -21.76
C ALA A 143 -15.30 -3.26 -21.74
N ALA A 144 -15.05 -4.48 -21.26
CA ALA A 144 -16.11 -5.47 -21.03
C ALA A 144 -17.01 -5.07 -19.84
N GLU A 145 -16.43 -4.46 -18.80
CA GLU A 145 -17.14 -3.91 -17.63
C GLU A 145 -18.05 -2.73 -18.03
N ALA A 146 -17.56 -1.83 -18.89
CA ALA A 146 -18.35 -0.71 -19.41
C ALA A 146 -19.50 -1.16 -20.35
N ALA A 147 -19.32 -2.25 -21.09
CA ALA A 147 -20.37 -2.83 -21.92
C ALA A 147 -21.48 -3.48 -21.07
N LEU A 148 -21.13 -4.05 -19.93
CA LEU A 148 -22.10 -4.64 -18.99
C LEU A 148 -22.86 -3.59 -18.17
N SER A 149 -22.28 -2.38 -17.96
CA SER A 149 -22.95 -1.27 -17.26
C SER A 149 -24.02 -0.55 -18.13
N ASN A 150 -24.08 -0.85 -19.43
CA ASN A 150 -25.06 -0.29 -20.36
C ASN A 150 -26.30 -1.18 -20.55
N ASP A 151 -26.30 -2.41 -20.00
CA ASP A 151 -27.45 -3.30 -20.00
C ASP A 151 -28.22 -3.15 -18.68
N ASP A 152 -29.31 -2.41 -18.74
CA ASP A 152 -30.36 -2.22 -17.74
C ASP A 152 -29.88 -2.23 -16.26
N PRO A 153 -29.57 -1.03 -15.70
CA PRO A 153 -29.07 -0.90 -14.34
C PRO A 153 -30.08 -1.41 -13.28
N ASP A 154 -31.36 -1.44 -13.58
CA ASP A 154 -32.40 -1.88 -12.66
C ASP A 154 -32.50 -3.41 -12.58
N ALA A 155 -32.24 -4.11 -13.67
CA ALA A 155 -32.15 -5.57 -13.68
C ALA A 155 -30.90 -6.08 -12.94
N ALA A 156 -29.79 -5.37 -13.06
CA ALA A 156 -28.55 -5.69 -12.34
C ALA A 156 -28.68 -5.45 -10.82
N ALA A 157 -29.37 -4.38 -10.41
CA ALA A 157 -29.65 -4.08 -9.01
C ALA A 157 -30.58 -5.12 -8.36
N ALA A 158 -31.62 -5.56 -9.09
CA ALA A 158 -32.55 -6.59 -8.61
C ALA A 158 -31.90 -7.98 -8.48
N ALA A 159 -30.88 -8.28 -9.30
CA ALA A 159 -30.12 -9.53 -9.19
C ALA A 159 -29.13 -9.54 -8.02
N ALA A 160 -28.65 -8.36 -7.60
CA ALA A 160 -27.70 -8.21 -6.50
C ALA A 160 -28.38 -8.21 -5.11
N ASP A 161 -29.65 -7.80 -5.04
CA ASP A 161 -30.46 -7.77 -3.82
C ASP A 161 -31.88 -8.25 -4.09
N PRO A 162 -32.09 -9.57 -4.24
CA PRO A 162 -33.40 -10.14 -4.50
C PRO A 162 -34.43 -9.91 -3.40
N GLU A 163 -33.97 -9.54 -2.19
CA GLU A 163 -34.85 -9.28 -1.03
C GLU A 163 -35.12 -7.79 -0.78
N GLY A 164 -34.46 -6.88 -1.53
CA GLY A 164 -34.61 -5.42 -1.41
C GLY A 164 -34.22 -4.86 -0.03
N THR A 165 -33.29 -5.53 0.64
CA THR A 165 -32.87 -5.20 2.02
C THR A 165 -31.76 -4.19 2.08
N LEU A 166 -31.02 -3.96 0.97
CA LEU A 166 -29.90 -3.04 0.90
C LEU A 166 -30.34 -1.65 0.39
N PRO A 167 -29.74 -0.57 0.90
CA PRO A 167 -29.92 0.75 0.28
C PRO A 167 -29.57 0.69 -1.20
N SER A 168 -30.34 1.40 -2.04
CA SER A 168 -30.21 1.35 -3.50
C SER A 168 -28.80 1.70 -4.02
N SER A 169 -27.99 2.42 -3.25
CA SER A 169 -26.58 2.70 -3.53
C SER A 169 -25.64 1.52 -3.31
N LEU A 170 -26.04 0.55 -2.48
CA LEU A 170 -25.27 -0.68 -2.18
C LEU A 170 -25.76 -1.88 -2.99
N ALA A 171 -27.00 -1.83 -3.50
CA ALA A 171 -27.59 -2.88 -4.35
C ALA A 171 -26.99 -2.93 -5.76
N LYS A 172 -26.16 -1.95 -6.16
CA LYS A 172 -25.45 -2.02 -7.44
C LYS A 172 -24.39 -3.13 -7.37
N PRO A 173 -24.36 -4.05 -8.37
CA PRO A 173 -23.37 -5.13 -8.38
C PRO A 173 -21.97 -4.51 -8.32
N HIS A 174 -21.15 -5.03 -7.43
CA HIS A 174 -19.76 -4.60 -7.34
C HIS A 174 -19.11 -4.84 -8.71
N PRO A 175 -18.34 -3.87 -9.29
CA PRO A 175 -17.77 -4.03 -10.63
C PRO A 175 -16.97 -5.31 -10.88
N ARG A 176 -16.65 -6.06 -9.83
CA ARG A 176 -15.98 -7.37 -9.91
C ARG A 176 -16.92 -8.52 -10.22
N ASP A 177 -18.18 -8.45 -9.78
CA ASP A 177 -19.13 -9.57 -9.93
C ASP A 177 -19.50 -9.78 -11.38
N SER A 178 -19.38 -8.74 -12.19
CA SER A 178 -19.64 -8.78 -13.63
C SER A 178 -18.44 -9.15 -14.51
N SER A 179 -17.24 -9.29 -13.91
CA SER A 179 -16.03 -9.69 -14.66
C SER A 179 -16.00 -11.22 -14.85
N PRO A 180 -15.88 -11.74 -16.09
CA PRO A 180 -15.72 -13.18 -16.32
C PRO A 180 -14.48 -13.80 -15.66
N ARG A 181 -13.57 -12.99 -15.12
CA ARG A 181 -12.33 -13.37 -14.43
C ARG A 181 -12.30 -13.00 -12.95
N GLY A 182 -13.41 -12.52 -12.37
CA GLY A 182 -13.53 -12.25 -10.93
C GLY A 182 -12.69 -11.13 -10.36
N LEU A 183 -11.88 -10.41 -11.15
CA LEU A 183 -10.98 -9.34 -10.69
C LEU A 183 -11.17 -8.09 -11.52
N ALA A 184 -11.63 -7.03 -10.88
CA ALA A 184 -11.62 -5.71 -11.47
C ALA A 184 -10.17 -5.28 -11.76
N SER A 185 -9.92 -4.63 -12.90
CA SER A 185 -8.63 -4.06 -13.22
C SER A 185 -8.15 -3.14 -12.09
N ARG A 186 -6.86 -3.20 -11.74
CA ARG A 186 -6.24 -2.24 -10.80
C ARG A 186 -6.39 -0.78 -11.24
N PHE A 187 -6.69 -0.54 -12.52
CA PHE A 187 -6.96 0.79 -13.07
C PHE A 187 -8.43 1.19 -12.98
N LEU A 188 -9.30 0.36 -12.42
CA LEU A 188 -10.71 0.73 -12.20
C LEU A 188 -10.77 2.01 -11.37
N GLY A 189 -11.51 3.03 -11.85
CA GLY A 189 -11.60 4.35 -11.23
C GLY A 189 -10.40 5.28 -11.47
N SER A 190 -9.38 4.88 -12.22
CA SER A 190 -8.30 5.78 -12.64
C SER A 190 -8.72 6.62 -13.84
N THR A 191 -8.26 7.86 -13.91
CA THR A 191 -8.57 8.81 -14.98
C THR A 191 -7.84 8.45 -16.27
N ARG A 192 -8.44 7.57 -17.07
CA ARG A 192 -7.80 6.93 -18.22
C ARG A 192 -7.25 7.91 -19.26
N TRP A 193 -8.00 8.99 -19.59
CA TRP A 193 -7.56 9.94 -20.60
C TRP A 193 -6.26 10.67 -20.21
N GLN A 194 -6.10 10.99 -18.93
CA GLN A 194 -4.91 11.65 -18.41
C GLN A 194 -3.68 10.76 -18.57
N ALA A 195 -3.84 9.49 -18.26
CA ALA A 195 -2.75 8.52 -18.42
C ALA A 195 -2.36 8.33 -19.89
N LEU A 196 -3.33 8.18 -20.80
CA LEU A 196 -3.10 8.08 -22.23
C LEU A 196 -2.45 9.34 -22.80
N PHE A 197 -2.91 10.52 -22.38
CA PHE A 197 -2.33 11.80 -22.81
C PHE A 197 -0.84 11.87 -22.43
N VAL A 198 -0.46 11.55 -21.21
CA VAL A 198 0.95 11.53 -20.77
C VAL A 198 1.77 10.51 -21.55
N GLU A 199 1.25 9.31 -21.78
CA GLU A 199 1.92 8.25 -22.54
C GLU A 199 2.19 8.69 -23.99
N TRP A 200 1.20 9.27 -24.68
CA TRP A 200 1.36 9.79 -26.03
C TRP A 200 2.34 10.95 -26.12
N VAL A 201 2.31 11.88 -25.15
CA VAL A 201 3.28 12.98 -25.12
C VAL A 201 4.71 12.46 -24.99
N ILE A 202 4.96 11.49 -24.10
CA ILE A 202 6.30 10.90 -23.94
C ILE A 202 6.72 10.18 -25.22
N LEU A 203 5.81 9.41 -25.81
CA LEU A 203 6.07 8.70 -27.07
C LEU A 203 6.47 9.67 -28.18
N ILE A 204 5.71 10.74 -28.38
CA ILE A 204 5.96 11.75 -29.43
C ILE A 204 7.30 12.45 -29.16
N VAL A 205 7.57 12.87 -27.91
CA VAL A 205 8.81 13.56 -27.59
C VAL A 205 10.04 12.67 -27.80
N CYS A 206 9.99 11.41 -27.34
CA CYS A 206 11.09 10.46 -27.57
C CYS A 206 11.32 10.18 -29.06
N ALA A 207 10.23 9.97 -29.82
CA ALA A 207 10.29 9.79 -31.26
C ALA A 207 10.88 11.01 -31.98
N CYS A 208 10.50 12.23 -31.56
CA CYS A 208 11.07 13.47 -32.09
C CYS A 208 12.58 13.57 -31.81
N VAL A 209 13.04 13.16 -30.62
CA VAL A 209 14.50 13.18 -30.32
C VAL A 209 15.26 12.20 -31.23
N VAL A 210 14.75 10.98 -31.38
CA VAL A 210 15.34 9.98 -32.29
C VAL A 210 15.38 10.50 -33.73
N ALA A 211 14.27 11.09 -34.21
CA ALA A 211 14.20 11.64 -35.57
C ALA A 211 15.14 12.85 -35.73
N LEU A 212 15.23 13.74 -34.77
CA LEU A 212 16.14 14.90 -34.80
C LEU A 212 17.60 14.45 -34.87
N ARG A 213 18.02 13.45 -34.09
CA ARG A 213 19.37 12.90 -34.14
C ARG A 213 19.69 12.34 -35.52
N GLY A 214 18.74 11.60 -36.15
CA GLY A 214 18.91 11.12 -37.51
C GLY A 214 18.98 12.26 -38.54
N LEU A 215 18.14 13.29 -38.43
CA LEU A 215 18.16 14.46 -39.32
C LEU A 215 19.41 15.30 -39.13
N GLU A 216 19.94 15.43 -37.92
CA GLU A 216 21.23 16.07 -37.63
C GLU A 216 22.37 15.36 -38.34
N TYR A 217 22.47 14.04 -38.26
CA TYR A 217 23.43 13.24 -38.98
C TYR A 217 23.35 13.53 -40.48
N ALA A 218 22.13 13.45 -41.04
CA ALA A 218 21.90 13.69 -42.46
C ALA A 218 22.29 15.10 -42.90
N LEU A 219 21.97 16.13 -42.10
CA LEU A 219 22.32 17.51 -42.37
C LEU A 219 23.83 17.74 -42.26
N PHE A 220 24.51 17.19 -41.26
CA PHE A 220 25.95 17.30 -41.07
C PHE A 220 26.70 16.62 -42.19
N SER A 221 26.25 15.46 -42.70
CA SER A 221 26.88 14.75 -43.83
C SER A 221 26.89 15.53 -45.14
N VAL A 222 25.98 16.52 -45.31
CA VAL A 222 25.87 17.33 -46.54
C VAL A 222 26.26 18.82 -46.31
N THR A 223 26.69 19.18 -45.10
CA THR A 223 27.04 20.58 -44.79
C THR A 223 28.55 20.73 -44.70
N PRO A 224 29.17 21.60 -45.59
CA PRO A 224 30.61 21.80 -45.60
C PRO A 224 31.15 22.22 -44.22
N GLY A 225 32.18 21.48 -43.73
CA GLY A 225 32.82 21.73 -42.44
C GLY A 225 32.19 21.01 -41.24
N LEU A 226 31.08 20.27 -41.41
CA LEU A 226 30.42 19.47 -40.38
C LEU A 226 30.51 17.96 -40.62
N GLU A 227 31.02 17.51 -41.76
CA GLU A 227 31.09 16.10 -42.18
C GLU A 227 31.85 15.23 -41.16
N ALA A 228 32.87 15.79 -40.51
CA ALA A 228 33.65 15.11 -39.47
C ALA A 228 32.81 14.69 -38.26
N HIS A 229 31.66 15.32 -38.01
CA HIS A 229 30.73 15.00 -36.93
C HIS A 229 29.65 13.99 -37.36
N ALA A 230 29.47 13.73 -38.67
CA ALA A 230 28.52 12.74 -39.20
C ALA A 230 29.10 11.33 -39.17
N THR A 231 29.45 10.82 -37.99
CA THR A 231 30.10 9.51 -37.81
C THR A 231 29.36 8.65 -36.78
N ALA A 232 29.64 7.35 -36.78
CA ALA A 232 29.10 6.45 -35.74
C ALA A 232 29.56 6.79 -34.30
N LEU A 233 30.65 7.55 -34.16
CA LEU A 233 31.09 8.05 -32.85
C LEU A 233 30.09 9.06 -32.26
N HIS A 234 29.56 9.94 -33.09
CA HIS A 234 28.61 10.99 -32.67
C HIS A 234 27.14 10.54 -32.73
N PHE A 235 26.84 9.50 -33.54
CA PHE A 235 25.48 8.97 -33.75
C PHE A 235 25.48 7.42 -33.71
N PRO A 236 25.76 6.84 -32.50
CA PRO A 236 25.96 5.39 -32.39
C PRO A 236 24.72 4.56 -32.71
N LEU A 237 23.52 5.06 -32.39
CA LEU A 237 22.25 4.35 -32.51
C LEU A 237 21.32 4.95 -33.59
N THR A 238 21.58 6.20 -34.04
CA THR A 238 20.72 6.90 -35.00
C THR A 238 21.40 7.16 -36.33
N GLY A 239 22.70 6.90 -36.47
CA GLY A 239 23.47 7.08 -37.75
C GLY A 239 22.87 6.34 -38.96
N TRP A 240 22.37 5.12 -38.76
CA TRP A 240 21.69 4.37 -39.81
C TRP A 240 20.40 5.05 -40.30
N LEU A 241 19.62 5.63 -39.38
CA LEU A 241 18.41 6.41 -39.67
C LEU A 241 18.77 7.68 -40.43
N GLY A 242 19.86 8.34 -40.02
CA GLY A 242 20.37 9.52 -40.69
C GLY A 242 20.85 9.23 -42.12
N ALA A 243 21.49 8.08 -42.35
CA ALA A 243 21.86 7.64 -43.68
C ALA A 243 20.62 7.40 -44.58
N LEU A 244 19.54 6.85 -44.02
CA LEU A 244 18.27 6.70 -44.75
C LEU A 244 17.66 8.07 -45.08
N PHE A 245 17.68 9.04 -44.16
CA PHE A 245 17.19 10.38 -44.44
C PHE A 245 18.02 11.12 -45.49
N ALA A 246 19.33 10.97 -45.49
CA ALA A 246 20.21 11.52 -46.52
C ALA A 246 19.92 10.90 -47.91
N ALA A 247 19.69 9.57 -47.98
CA ALA A 247 19.42 8.84 -49.21
C ALA A 247 17.99 9.07 -49.76
N ALA A 248 16.99 9.11 -48.87
CA ALA A 248 15.56 9.25 -49.26
C ALA A 248 15.23 10.62 -49.87
N ALA A 249 16.01 11.64 -49.52
CA ALA A 249 15.59 12.96 -49.84
C ALA A 249 16.19 13.47 -51.13
N SER A 250 16.80 12.76 -52.15
CA SER A 250 17.47 13.60 -53.15
C SER A 250 17.80 14.99 -52.57
N SER A 251 18.27 14.89 -51.32
CA SER A 251 17.92 15.80 -50.22
C SER A 251 18.84 16.98 -50.32
N SER A 252 18.31 18.07 -50.72
CA SER A 252 19.00 19.34 -50.52
C SER A 252 19.15 19.63 -49.02
N ALA A 253 20.26 20.18 -48.60
CA ALA A 253 20.45 20.64 -47.23
C ALA A 253 19.28 21.52 -46.71
N ALA A 254 18.58 22.18 -47.61
CA ALA A 254 17.37 23.00 -47.30
C ALA A 254 16.16 22.14 -46.88
N SER A 255 15.91 20.99 -47.53
CA SER A 255 14.80 20.10 -47.13
C SER A 255 15.06 19.43 -45.78
N LEU A 256 16.31 19.01 -45.52
CA LEU A 256 16.69 18.48 -44.20
C LEU A 256 16.58 19.53 -43.10
N ALA A 257 17.03 20.76 -43.37
CA ALA A 257 16.90 21.87 -42.44
C ALA A 257 15.42 22.20 -42.14
N ASN A 258 14.53 22.16 -43.13
CA ASN A 258 13.09 22.35 -42.94
C ASN A 258 12.49 21.22 -42.11
N ALA A 259 12.91 19.99 -42.34
CA ALA A 259 12.47 18.83 -41.54
C ALA A 259 12.91 18.99 -40.07
N ILE A 260 14.12 19.45 -39.79
CA ILE A 260 14.57 19.76 -38.42
C ILE A 260 13.69 20.84 -37.77
N VAL A 261 13.35 21.91 -38.47
CA VAL A 261 12.45 22.95 -37.96
C VAL A 261 11.09 22.37 -37.60
N LEU A 262 10.49 21.56 -38.48
CA LEU A 262 9.18 20.96 -38.24
C LEU A 262 9.17 20.00 -37.06
N VAL A 263 10.15 19.09 -36.98
CA VAL A 263 10.26 18.10 -35.91
C VAL A 263 10.60 18.78 -34.58
N SER A 264 11.48 19.80 -34.58
CA SER A 264 11.78 20.60 -33.40
C SER A 264 10.54 21.38 -32.94
N ALA A 265 9.77 21.97 -33.84
CA ALA A 265 8.50 22.61 -33.51
C ALA A 265 7.50 21.64 -32.90
N LEU A 266 7.31 20.46 -33.52
CA LEU A 266 6.43 19.42 -32.98
C LEU A 266 6.84 19.03 -31.56
N LYS A 267 8.12 18.77 -31.32
CA LYS A 267 8.66 18.41 -30.01
C LYS A 267 8.39 19.52 -28.97
N VAL A 268 8.73 20.77 -29.29
CA VAL A 268 8.55 21.91 -28.38
C VAL A 268 7.08 22.14 -28.07
N ILE A 269 6.23 22.20 -29.09
CA ILE A 269 4.79 22.45 -28.95
C ILE A 269 4.15 21.32 -28.12
N THR A 270 4.47 20.04 -28.42
CA THR A 270 3.96 18.90 -27.64
C THR A 270 4.38 18.99 -26.17
N SER A 271 5.64 19.32 -25.89
CA SER A 271 6.15 19.46 -24.53
C SER A 271 5.47 20.61 -23.79
N MET A 272 5.28 21.73 -24.44
CA MET A 272 4.64 22.92 -23.85
C MET A 272 3.12 22.74 -23.68
N THR A 273 2.45 22.06 -24.61
CA THR A 273 1.05 21.67 -24.44
C THR A 273 0.87 20.77 -23.22
N TRP A 274 1.78 19.82 -23.04
CA TRP A 274 1.77 18.97 -21.83
C TRP A 274 1.92 19.83 -20.56
N LEU A 275 2.86 20.77 -20.54
CA LEU A 275 3.09 21.64 -19.39
C LEU A 275 1.86 22.54 -19.11
N THR A 276 1.17 23.02 -20.16
CA THR A 276 -0.06 23.78 -20.05
C THR A 276 -1.17 22.96 -19.39
N VAL A 277 -1.41 21.74 -19.87
CA VAL A 277 -2.44 20.84 -19.33
C VAL A 277 -2.16 20.49 -17.88
N VAL A 278 -0.91 20.17 -17.55
CA VAL A 278 -0.50 19.87 -16.16
C VAL A 278 -0.73 21.06 -15.23
N GLY A 279 -0.44 22.29 -15.69
CA GLY A 279 -0.69 23.50 -14.90
C GLY A 279 -2.17 23.80 -14.67
N ILE A 280 -3.06 23.41 -15.60
CA ILE A 280 -4.50 23.53 -15.43
C ILE A 280 -5.07 22.42 -14.53
N GLN A 281 -4.55 21.21 -14.67
CA GLN A 281 -5.06 20.01 -14.02
C GLN A 281 -4.17 19.63 -12.81
N THR A 282 -4.36 20.29 -11.67
CA THR A 282 -3.57 20.05 -10.45
C THR A 282 -3.81 18.68 -9.85
N GLY A 283 -5.03 18.13 -9.96
CA GLY A 283 -5.36 16.75 -9.58
C GLY A 283 -4.81 15.64 -10.49
N MET A 284 -4.05 15.99 -11.56
CA MET A 284 -3.50 15.02 -12.51
C MET A 284 -2.27 14.28 -11.96
N GLY A 285 -2.47 13.38 -11.00
CA GLY A 285 -1.39 12.68 -10.29
C GLY A 285 -0.42 11.92 -11.19
N VAL A 286 -0.90 11.34 -12.30
CA VAL A 286 -0.05 10.66 -13.29
C VAL A 286 0.98 11.60 -13.94
N ALA A 287 0.77 12.90 -13.93
CA ALA A 287 1.73 13.90 -14.43
C ALA A 287 2.53 14.52 -13.27
N TRP A 288 1.84 14.94 -12.21
CA TRP A 288 2.45 15.65 -11.09
C TRP A 288 3.38 14.81 -10.24
N HIS A 289 3.22 13.48 -10.18
CA HIS A 289 4.10 12.61 -9.39
C HIS A 289 5.60 12.79 -9.73
N ARG A 290 5.95 13.27 -10.92
CA ARG A 290 7.35 13.57 -11.30
C ARG A 290 7.99 14.62 -10.42
N PHE A 291 7.18 15.51 -9.86
CA PHE A 291 7.61 16.61 -9.01
C PHE A 291 7.34 16.29 -7.54
N VAL A 292 6.11 15.89 -7.21
CA VAL A 292 5.68 15.71 -5.82
C VAL A 292 6.14 14.39 -5.20
N ALA A 293 6.34 13.32 -5.98
CA ALA A 293 6.80 12.05 -5.42
C ALA A 293 8.19 12.13 -4.76
N ILE A 294 9.07 12.98 -5.30
CA ILE A 294 10.39 13.21 -4.71
C ILE A 294 10.23 13.84 -3.31
N LEU A 295 9.35 14.82 -3.19
CA LEU A 295 9.03 15.49 -1.92
C LEU A 295 8.38 14.49 -0.97
N ASN A 296 7.42 13.71 -1.45
CA ASN A 296 6.71 12.72 -0.64
C ASN A 296 7.65 11.64 -0.09
N LEU A 297 8.52 11.10 -0.94
CA LEU A 297 9.54 10.13 -0.53
C LEU A 297 10.57 10.73 0.44
N TYR A 298 10.85 12.02 0.34
CA TYR A 298 11.73 12.73 1.27
C TYR A 298 11.09 12.90 2.64
N THR A 299 9.79 13.23 2.67
CA THR A 299 9.04 13.57 3.89
C THR A 299 8.30 12.38 4.51
N ARG A 300 8.52 11.14 4.02
CA ARG A 300 7.94 9.93 4.61
C ARG A 300 8.29 9.81 6.10
N ARG A 301 7.47 9.10 6.88
CA ARG A 301 7.67 8.90 8.32
C ARG A 301 9.06 8.37 8.63
N ASN A 302 9.47 7.27 8.03
CA ASN A 302 10.76 6.63 8.29
C ASN A 302 11.92 7.32 7.55
N ALA A 303 12.75 8.08 8.28
CA ALA A 303 13.87 8.85 7.72
C ALA A 303 14.95 7.99 7.04
N ASP A 304 15.05 6.69 7.38
CA ASP A 304 15.99 5.73 6.76
C ASP A 304 15.56 5.28 5.37
N GLY A 305 14.39 5.72 4.92
CA GLY A 305 13.81 5.39 3.63
C GLY A 305 13.13 4.03 3.58
N THR A 306 12.86 3.38 4.69
CA THR A 306 11.93 2.25 4.76
C THR A 306 10.49 2.71 4.58
N LYS A 307 9.57 1.77 4.34
CA LYS A 307 8.14 2.07 4.22
C LYS A 307 7.57 2.64 5.51
N SER A 308 6.58 3.52 5.41
CA SER A 308 5.83 4.09 6.53
C SER A 308 4.91 3.03 7.15
N LEU A 309 5.51 1.99 7.73
CA LEU A 309 4.91 0.84 8.40
C LEU A 309 5.54 0.64 9.77
N GLY A 310 4.98 -0.24 10.58
CA GLY A 310 5.36 -0.45 11.96
C GLY A 310 4.42 0.31 12.90
N PRO A 311 4.92 1.19 13.77
CA PRO A 311 4.10 2.05 14.63
C PRO A 311 3.09 2.86 13.82
N ALA A 312 1.93 3.15 14.40
CA ALA A 312 1.01 4.14 13.85
C ALA A 312 1.58 5.55 14.01
N ASP A 313 1.20 6.47 13.14
CA ASP A 313 1.59 7.86 13.32
C ASP A 313 0.91 8.48 14.55
N HIS A 314 1.57 9.45 15.17
CA HIS A 314 1.02 10.18 16.29
C HIS A 314 -0.27 10.92 15.90
N MET A 315 -1.22 10.99 16.82
CA MET A 315 -2.25 12.00 16.73
C MET A 315 -1.60 13.35 17.02
N LEU A 316 -1.95 14.37 16.26
CA LEU A 316 -1.47 15.72 16.45
C LEU A 316 -2.59 16.58 17.03
N ILE A 317 -2.29 17.34 18.08
CA ILE A 317 -3.14 18.41 18.60
C ILE A 317 -2.37 19.71 18.44
N ASP A 318 -2.88 20.65 17.67
CA ASP A 318 -2.19 21.91 17.32
C ASP A 318 -0.75 21.71 16.79
N GLY A 319 -0.54 20.64 16.01
CA GLY A 319 0.77 20.29 15.44
C GLY A 319 1.76 19.70 16.45
N LYS A 320 1.32 19.34 17.66
CA LYS A 320 2.13 18.63 18.66
C LYS A 320 1.69 17.17 18.73
N PRO A 321 2.62 16.21 18.77
CA PRO A 321 2.27 14.81 18.92
C PRO A 321 1.72 14.53 20.32
N VAL A 322 0.63 13.76 20.39
CA VAL A 322 0.10 13.21 21.64
C VAL A 322 1.00 12.06 22.09
N THR A 323 1.57 12.18 23.28
CA THR A 323 2.53 11.22 23.86
C THR A 323 2.16 10.75 25.26
N SER A 324 1.14 11.35 25.87
CA SER A 324 0.62 11.02 27.21
C SER A 324 -0.89 11.16 27.25
N GLU A 325 -1.54 10.50 28.21
CA GLU A 325 -2.94 10.73 28.52
C GLU A 325 -3.18 12.18 29.01
N ASP A 326 -2.20 12.79 29.69
CA ASP A 326 -2.26 14.17 30.15
C ASP A 326 -2.42 15.19 29.00
N ASP A 327 -2.03 14.82 27.78
CA ASP A 327 -2.19 15.66 26.60
C ASP A 327 -3.67 15.88 26.21
N PHE A 328 -4.59 15.12 26.80
CA PHE A 328 -6.04 15.29 26.63
C PHE A 328 -6.68 16.14 27.73
N ASP A 329 -5.94 16.43 28.81
CA ASP A 329 -6.44 17.25 29.90
C ASP A 329 -6.44 18.74 29.52
N ASP A 330 -7.40 19.49 30.02
CA ASP A 330 -7.49 20.95 29.87
C ASP A 330 -7.49 21.45 28.39
N LEU A 331 -7.96 20.61 27.44
CA LEU A 331 -8.09 21.02 26.03
C LEU A 331 -9.20 22.06 25.87
N PRO A 332 -9.00 23.09 25.02
CA PRO A 332 -10.06 24.01 24.61
C PRO A 332 -11.27 23.24 24.04
N GLU A 333 -12.49 23.77 24.28
CA GLU A 333 -13.73 23.12 23.79
C GLU A 333 -13.81 22.98 22.26
N ASP A 334 -13.08 23.82 21.52
CA ASP A 334 -12.99 23.83 20.07
C ASP A 334 -11.86 22.99 19.49
N THR A 335 -11.13 22.25 20.36
CA THR A 335 -10.05 21.37 19.91
C THR A 335 -10.58 20.20 19.07
N VAL A 336 -10.06 20.04 17.85
CA VAL A 336 -10.40 18.92 16.97
C VAL A 336 -9.44 17.76 17.23
N LEU A 337 -9.98 16.60 17.58
CA LEU A 337 -9.22 15.37 17.77
C LEU A 337 -9.33 14.47 16.52
N GLY A 338 -8.20 14.21 15.88
CA GLY A 338 -8.16 13.51 14.60
C GLY A 338 -8.48 14.43 13.42
N VAL A 339 -9.08 13.91 12.35
CA VAL A 339 -9.39 14.64 11.12
C VAL A 339 -10.87 14.53 10.81
N GLY A 340 -11.61 15.62 10.98
CA GLY A 340 -13.04 15.73 10.68
C GLY A 340 -13.32 16.42 9.36
N THR A 341 -12.53 17.44 9.02
CA THR A 341 -12.64 18.21 7.80
C THR A 341 -11.33 18.20 7.01
N ILE A 342 -11.36 18.76 5.80
CA ILE A 342 -10.15 18.84 4.98
C ILE A 342 -9.07 19.76 5.60
N ASP A 343 -9.46 20.72 6.43
CA ASP A 343 -8.53 21.66 7.04
C ASP A 343 -7.75 21.06 8.21
N ASP A 344 -8.23 19.97 8.78
CA ASP A 344 -7.55 19.27 9.87
C ASP A 344 -6.35 18.44 9.40
N PHE A 345 -6.27 18.15 8.09
CA PHE A 345 -5.13 17.42 7.54
C PHE A 345 -3.81 18.19 7.66
N SER A 346 -2.76 17.47 8.05
CA SER A 346 -1.41 18.02 8.03
C SER A 346 -0.94 18.33 6.59
N TRP A 347 0.06 19.22 6.46
CA TRP A 347 0.67 19.50 5.16
C TRP A 347 1.24 18.24 4.50
N LYS A 348 1.73 17.27 5.29
CA LYS A 348 2.22 15.99 4.78
C LYS A 348 1.08 15.14 4.24
N ALA A 349 -0.03 15.07 4.97
CA ALA A 349 -1.21 14.34 4.53
C ALA A 349 -1.77 14.92 3.22
N ARG A 350 -1.86 16.25 3.10
CA ARG A 350 -2.26 16.92 1.85
C ARG A 350 -1.28 16.65 0.70
N LEU A 351 0.03 16.57 0.96
CA LEU A 351 1.04 16.20 -0.03
C LEU A 351 0.86 14.74 -0.51
N ASP A 352 0.48 13.82 0.39
CA ASP A 352 0.17 12.43 0.04
C ASP A 352 -0.98 12.36 -0.99
N LEU A 353 -2.04 13.15 -0.81
CA LEU A 353 -3.17 13.17 -1.71
C LEU A 353 -2.76 13.54 -3.14
N TYR A 354 -1.91 14.56 -3.30
CA TYR A 354 -1.36 14.95 -4.61
C TYR A 354 -0.36 13.95 -5.19
N SER A 355 0.27 13.15 -4.35
CA SER A 355 1.31 12.20 -4.77
C SER A 355 0.75 10.93 -5.41
N CYS A 356 -0.56 10.67 -5.32
CA CYS A 356 -1.19 9.48 -5.87
C CYS A 356 -1.03 9.41 -7.39
N THR A 357 -0.36 8.34 -7.85
CA THR A 357 -0.09 8.07 -9.28
C THR A 357 -1.22 7.30 -9.96
N GLU A 358 -2.29 6.99 -9.26
CA GLU A 358 -3.42 6.18 -9.73
C GLU A 358 -3.04 4.80 -10.30
N CYS A 359 -1.91 4.25 -9.88
CA CYS A 359 -1.40 2.99 -10.41
C CYS A 359 -2.16 1.74 -9.93
N GLY A 360 -2.97 1.86 -8.88
CA GLY A 360 -3.89 0.85 -8.34
C GLY A 360 -3.23 -0.34 -7.67
N ARG A 361 -1.93 -0.31 -7.36
CA ARG A 361 -1.25 -1.42 -6.66
C ARG A 361 -1.77 -1.60 -5.23
N CYS A 362 -2.13 -0.53 -4.54
CA CYS A 362 -2.76 -0.56 -3.23
C CYS A 362 -4.15 -1.22 -3.28
N GLN A 363 -4.95 -0.91 -4.31
CA GLN A 363 -6.25 -1.53 -4.57
C GLN A 363 -6.12 -3.02 -4.88
N GLU A 364 -5.14 -3.42 -5.72
CA GLU A 364 -4.90 -4.81 -6.13
C GLU A 364 -4.66 -5.75 -4.96
N LEU A 365 -4.00 -5.30 -3.89
CA LEU A 365 -3.67 -6.13 -2.72
C LEU A 365 -4.47 -5.78 -1.45
N CYS A 366 -5.41 -4.85 -1.52
CA CYS A 366 -6.28 -4.56 -0.37
C CYS A 366 -7.19 -5.77 -0.08
N PRO A 367 -7.18 -6.33 1.15
CA PRO A 367 -8.03 -7.46 1.49
C PRO A 367 -9.52 -7.11 1.43
N ALA A 368 -9.93 -5.93 1.88
CA ALA A 368 -11.30 -5.46 1.77
C ALA A 368 -11.75 -5.40 0.32
N TRP A 369 -10.98 -4.74 -0.56
CA TRP A 369 -11.27 -4.68 -1.98
C TRP A 369 -11.33 -6.07 -2.62
N ASN A 370 -10.46 -7.00 -2.23
CA ASN A 370 -10.43 -8.37 -2.77
C ASN A 370 -11.57 -9.26 -2.27
N THR A 371 -12.31 -8.83 -1.27
CA THR A 371 -13.46 -9.52 -0.69
C THR A 371 -14.77 -8.77 -0.91
N GLN A 372 -14.83 -7.95 -1.96
CA GLN A 372 -16.05 -7.26 -2.41
C GLN A 372 -16.59 -6.20 -1.42
N LYS A 373 -15.71 -5.67 -0.57
CA LYS A 373 -16.04 -4.54 0.29
C LYS A 373 -15.77 -3.20 -0.43
N PRO A 374 -16.46 -2.10 -0.07
CA PRO A 374 -16.35 -0.83 -0.76
C PRO A 374 -14.97 -0.15 -0.64
N LEU A 375 -14.18 -0.49 0.38
CA LEU A 375 -12.87 0.14 0.57
C LEU A 375 -11.88 -0.17 -0.55
N SER A 376 -11.53 0.85 -1.32
CA SER A 376 -10.34 0.89 -2.19
C SER A 376 -9.39 1.97 -1.69
N PRO A 377 -8.17 1.63 -1.25
CA PRO A 377 -7.22 2.64 -0.78
C PRO A 377 -6.87 3.69 -1.84
N LYS A 378 -6.88 3.31 -3.12
CA LYS A 378 -6.67 4.24 -4.22
C LYS A 378 -7.81 5.25 -4.35
N LEU A 379 -9.06 4.76 -4.34
CA LEU A 379 -10.23 5.62 -4.51
C LEU A 379 -10.44 6.52 -3.30
N LEU A 380 -10.10 6.05 -2.09
CA LEU A 380 -10.07 6.87 -0.89
C LEU A 380 -9.15 8.09 -1.06
N ILE A 381 -7.90 7.88 -1.45
CA ILE A 381 -6.93 8.98 -1.66
C ILE A 381 -7.38 9.90 -2.80
N MET A 382 -7.93 9.35 -3.88
CA MET A 382 -8.43 10.16 -4.99
C MET A 382 -9.65 10.98 -4.59
N GLY A 383 -10.60 10.41 -3.86
CA GLY A 383 -11.78 11.11 -3.36
C GLY A 383 -11.42 12.26 -2.42
N LEU A 384 -10.53 12.01 -1.45
CA LEU A 384 -10.03 13.04 -0.55
C LEU A 384 -9.26 14.14 -1.31
N ARG A 385 -8.46 13.79 -2.34
CA ARG A 385 -7.78 14.77 -3.20
C ARG A 385 -8.78 15.66 -3.95
N ASP A 386 -9.76 15.04 -4.57
CA ASP A 386 -10.74 15.77 -5.41
C ASP A 386 -11.61 16.70 -4.52
N HIS A 387 -11.92 16.27 -3.30
CA HIS A 387 -12.57 17.13 -2.30
C HIS A 387 -11.66 18.28 -1.85
N MET A 388 -10.39 18.02 -1.54
CA MET A 388 -9.40 19.04 -1.19
C MET A 388 -9.23 20.09 -2.28
N GLU A 389 -9.19 19.69 -3.56
CA GLU A 389 -9.15 20.62 -4.69
C GLU A 389 -10.40 21.51 -4.75
N SER A 390 -11.57 20.95 -4.50
CA SER A 390 -12.82 21.71 -4.46
C SER A 390 -12.83 22.73 -3.33
N ALA A 391 -12.45 22.33 -2.12
CA ALA A 391 -12.34 23.21 -0.96
C ALA A 391 -11.30 24.34 -1.17
N SER A 392 -10.13 24.02 -1.71
CA SER A 392 -9.09 25.02 -2.00
C SER A 392 -9.52 26.07 -3.04
N ASN A 393 -10.31 25.67 -4.03
CA ASN A 393 -10.85 26.62 -5.01
C ASN A 393 -11.85 27.59 -4.38
N VAL A 394 -12.68 27.13 -3.44
CA VAL A 394 -13.61 28.00 -2.67
C VAL A 394 -12.82 29.01 -1.84
N GLN A 395 -11.82 28.58 -1.07
CA GLN A 395 -10.99 29.45 -0.23
C GLN A 395 -10.23 30.52 -1.05
N ILE A 396 -9.75 30.20 -2.24
CA ILE A 396 -9.06 31.16 -3.11
C ILE A 396 -10.03 32.24 -3.59
N VAL A 397 -11.25 31.88 -3.97
CA VAL A 397 -12.28 32.87 -4.38
C VAL A 397 -12.64 33.81 -3.24
N GLU A 398 -12.81 33.29 -2.03
CA GLU A 398 -13.09 34.10 -0.84
C GLU A 398 -11.97 35.11 -0.52
N GLN A 399 -10.71 34.70 -0.71
CA GLN A 399 -9.53 35.57 -0.50
C GLN A 399 -9.38 36.65 -1.58
N GLU A 400 -9.71 36.35 -2.83
CA GLU A 400 -9.59 37.32 -3.94
C GLU A 400 -10.72 38.35 -3.97
N GLU A 401 -11.91 38.00 -3.50
CA GLU A 401 -13.07 38.88 -3.46
C GLU A 401 -13.12 39.84 -2.25
N GLY A 402 -12.12 39.77 -1.35
CA GLY A 402 -11.91 40.75 -0.29
C GLY A 402 -13.11 40.96 0.62
N HIS A 403 -13.40 39.99 1.49
CA HIS A 403 -14.33 40.13 2.62
C HIS A 403 -15.81 40.38 2.34
N GLN A 404 -16.40 39.86 1.29
CA GLN A 404 -17.82 39.61 1.34
C GLN A 404 -18.05 38.41 2.26
N LYS A 405 -18.40 38.68 3.54
CA LYS A 405 -19.05 37.69 4.39
C LYS A 405 -20.22 37.15 3.58
N LEU A 406 -20.13 35.91 3.16
CA LEU A 406 -21.25 35.12 2.72
C LEU A 406 -22.23 35.11 3.88
N GLY A 407 -23.38 35.79 3.71
CA GLY A 407 -24.47 35.71 4.65
C GLY A 407 -24.94 34.27 4.77
N ASP A 408 -25.41 33.94 5.96
CA ASP A 408 -25.96 32.63 6.29
C ASP A 408 -26.74 32.01 5.12
N GLY A 409 -26.20 30.99 4.47
CA GLY A 409 -26.97 30.05 3.65
C GLY A 409 -26.79 30.11 2.14
N GLU A 410 -25.81 30.79 1.55
CA GLU A 410 -25.60 30.74 0.08
C GLU A 410 -24.54 29.69 -0.34
N VAL A 411 -25.00 28.69 -1.07
CA VAL A 411 -24.25 27.59 -1.63
C VAL A 411 -23.44 28.05 -2.82
N LEU A 412 -22.13 28.12 -2.72
CA LEU A 412 -21.20 28.36 -3.85
C LEU A 412 -21.01 27.13 -4.76
N LEU A 413 -21.69 26.02 -4.50
CA LEU A 413 -21.60 24.79 -5.29
C LEU A 413 -22.31 24.86 -6.66
N ASP A 414 -23.12 25.92 -6.93
CA ASP A 414 -23.93 26.04 -8.16
C ASP A 414 -23.19 26.64 -9.35
N LYS A 415 -21.92 27.02 -9.23
CA LYS A 415 -21.12 27.48 -10.38
C LYS A 415 -19.88 26.58 -10.60
N GLY A 416 -20.16 25.35 -10.98
CA GLY A 416 -19.38 24.67 -11.98
C GLY A 416 -17.86 24.58 -11.76
N VAL A 417 -17.37 24.04 -10.61
CA VAL A 417 -16.16 23.25 -10.68
C VAL A 417 -16.59 21.86 -11.16
N PRO A 418 -16.27 21.45 -12.41
CA PRO A 418 -16.59 20.11 -12.83
C PRO A 418 -15.78 19.17 -11.92
N ALA A 419 -16.46 18.49 -11.00
CA ALA A 419 -15.94 17.27 -10.41
C ALA A 419 -15.36 16.44 -11.57
N SER A 420 -14.17 15.89 -11.42
CA SER A 420 -13.61 15.02 -12.46
C SER A 420 -14.65 13.94 -12.75
N PRO A 421 -15.31 13.93 -13.94
CA PRO A 421 -16.56 13.19 -14.13
C PRO A 421 -16.41 11.67 -13.99
N HIS A 422 -15.19 11.16 -13.88
CA HIS A 422 -14.92 9.74 -13.93
C HIS A 422 -14.42 9.10 -12.61
N SER A 423 -13.70 9.82 -11.76
CA SER A 423 -13.34 9.31 -10.43
C SER A 423 -14.52 9.40 -9.49
N PHE A 424 -15.33 10.41 -9.68
CA PHE A 424 -16.44 10.80 -8.83
C PHE A 424 -17.64 9.87 -8.95
N ASP A 425 -18.06 9.51 -10.17
CA ASP A 425 -19.18 8.58 -10.37
C ASP A 425 -18.91 7.19 -9.77
N LEU A 426 -17.65 6.73 -9.79
CA LEU A 426 -17.29 5.45 -9.23
C LEU A 426 -17.14 5.52 -7.71
N VAL A 427 -16.67 6.62 -7.18
CA VAL A 427 -16.59 6.89 -5.74
C VAL A 427 -18.00 7.00 -5.16
N SER A 428 -18.91 7.68 -5.85
CA SER A 428 -20.35 7.73 -5.51
C SER A 428 -21.01 6.35 -5.61
N ALA A 429 -20.69 5.55 -6.62
CA ALA A 429 -21.16 4.19 -6.77
C ALA A 429 -20.61 3.22 -5.71
N LEU A 430 -19.52 3.57 -5.06
CA LEU A 430 -18.87 2.79 -4.00
C LEU A 430 -19.15 3.35 -2.59
N SER A 431 -20.16 4.19 -2.43
CA SER A 431 -20.57 4.84 -1.17
C SER A 431 -19.61 5.92 -0.67
N LEU A 432 -18.79 6.50 -1.55
CA LEU A 432 -18.22 7.80 -1.29
C LEU A 432 -19.26 8.82 -1.74
N SER A 433 -19.84 9.58 -0.84
CA SER A 433 -20.89 10.54 -1.14
C SER A 433 -20.39 11.59 -2.13
N GLY A 434 -21.27 12.03 -3.00
CA GLY A 434 -20.97 13.02 -4.01
C GLY A 434 -20.64 14.38 -3.41
N ALA A 435 -19.92 15.22 -4.14
CA ALA A 435 -19.54 16.58 -3.77
C ALA A 435 -20.75 17.56 -3.56
N THR A 436 -21.94 17.04 -3.55
CA THR A 436 -23.12 17.71 -3.04
C THR A 436 -23.35 17.23 -1.62
N GLY A 437 -22.63 17.82 -0.67
CA GLY A 437 -23.05 17.77 0.72
C GLY A 437 -24.50 18.25 0.88
N PRO A 438 -25.12 18.07 2.07
CA PRO A 438 -26.46 18.59 2.32
C PRO A 438 -26.54 20.04 1.89
N GLU A 439 -27.66 20.46 1.29
CA GLU A 439 -27.86 21.83 0.85
C GLU A 439 -27.46 22.80 1.98
N GLY A 440 -26.48 23.67 1.73
CA GLY A 440 -26.01 24.66 2.69
C GLY A 440 -24.65 24.38 3.38
N VAL A 441 -23.95 23.25 3.08
CA VAL A 441 -22.61 22.96 3.65
C VAL A 441 -21.53 23.29 2.62
N SER A 442 -20.56 24.13 3.02
CA SER A 442 -19.37 24.43 2.21
C SER A 442 -18.45 23.19 2.09
N ALA A 443 -17.80 23.02 0.95
CA ALA A 443 -16.78 21.97 0.79
C ALA A 443 -15.64 22.06 1.82
N VAL A 444 -15.39 23.24 2.35
CA VAL A 444 -14.36 23.48 3.38
C VAL A 444 -14.78 22.92 4.74
N THR A 445 -16.04 23.09 5.10
CA THR A 445 -16.60 22.71 6.42
C THR A 445 -17.33 21.38 6.39
N ALA A 446 -17.44 20.74 5.23
CA ALA A 446 -18.11 19.45 5.10
C ALA A 446 -17.37 18.36 5.91
N PRO A 447 -18.07 17.63 6.78
CA PRO A 447 -17.46 16.50 7.49
C PRO A 447 -17.00 15.45 6.46
N LEU A 448 -15.75 15.01 6.59
CA LEU A 448 -15.20 14.01 5.66
C LEU A 448 -15.92 12.68 5.78
N VAL A 449 -16.38 12.31 6.96
CA VAL A 449 -17.22 11.15 7.21
C VAL A 449 -18.55 11.67 7.81
N PRO A 450 -19.72 11.36 7.22
CA PRO A 450 -19.91 10.41 6.11
C PRO A 450 -19.92 11.04 4.70
N GLU A 451 -19.74 12.35 4.53
CA GLU A 451 -20.06 13.08 3.29
C GLU A 451 -19.09 12.78 2.13
N VAL A 452 -17.79 12.58 2.42
CA VAL A 452 -16.76 12.28 1.42
C VAL A 452 -16.37 10.80 1.46
N VAL A 453 -16.31 10.23 2.67
CA VAL A 453 -15.94 8.83 2.93
C VAL A 453 -17.06 8.21 3.76
N SER A 454 -17.73 7.18 3.22
CA SER A 454 -18.76 6.52 4.03
C SER A 454 -18.16 5.75 5.22
N GLU A 455 -18.97 5.59 6.27
CA GLU A 455 -18.58 4.83 7.46
C GLU A 455 -18.12 3.41 7.11
N GLU A 456 -18.78 2.76 6.15
CA GLU A 456 -18.44 1.41 5.70
C GLU A 456 -17.03 1.35 5.12
N VAL A 457 -16.66 2.33 4.28
CA VAL A 457 -15.30 2.41 3.70
C VAL A 457 -14.28 2.57 4.81
N LEU A 458 -14.57 3.41 5.81
CA LEU A 458 -13.69 3.66 6.94
C LEU A 458 -13.47 2.40 7.78
N TRP A 459 -14.56 1.70 8.11
CA TRP A 459 -14.52 0.54 9.00
C TRP A 459 -14.12 -0.77 8.32
N ASP A 460 -14.07 -0.87 7.00
CA ASP A 460 -13.56 -2.04 6.27
C ASP A 460 -12.02 -2.18 6.31
N CYS A 461 -11.30 -1.18 6.82
CA CYS A 461 -9.84 -1.21 6.86
C CYS A 461 -9.31 -2.08 8.01
N THR A 462 -8.56 -3.11 7.69
CA THR A 462 -7.88 -4.00 8.66
C THR A 462 -6.50 -3.52 9.10
N ASN A 463 -6.08 -2.32 8.80
CA ASN A 463 -4.76 -1.75 9.10
C ASN A 463 -3.56 -2.67 8.73
N CYS A 464 -3.74 -3.56 7.75
CA CYS A 464 -2.77 -4.60 7.42
C CYS A 464 -1.51 -4.10 6.70
N GLY A 465 -1.44 -2.85 6.28
CA GLY A 465 -0.27 -2.25 5.63
C GLY A 465 -0.04 -2.61 4.16
N ALA A 466 -0.89 -3.42 3.53
CA ALA A 466 -0.68 -3.84 2.14
C ALA A 466 -0.68 -2.65 1.15
N CYS A 467 -1.51 -1.64 1.39
CA CYS A 467 -1.58 -0.42 0.57
C CYS A 467 -0.29 0.40 0.64
N VAL A 468 0.24 0.64 1.85
CA VAL A 468 1.49 1.37 2.09
C VAL A 468 2.68 0.62 1.50
N GLU A 469 2.78 -0.70 1.76
CA GLU A 469 3.86 -1.55 1.22
C GLU A 469 3.92 -1.52 -0.30
N GLN A 470 2.77 -1.50 -0.97
CA GLN A 470 2.70 -1.52 -2.43
C GLN A 470 2.76 -0.13 -3.07
N CYS A 471 2.60 0.94 -2.32
CA CYS A 471 2.61 2.30 -2.87
C CYS A 471 4.02 2.69 -3.35
N PRO A 472 4.22 3.01 -4.64
CA PRO A 472 5.53 3.37 -5.16
C PRO A 472 6.03 4.74 -4.67
N VAL A 473 5.13 5.58 -4.17
CA VAL A 473 5.42 6.92 -3.66
C VAL A 473 5.21 7.05 -2.15
N ASP A 474 4.95 5.91 -1.47
CA ASP A 474 4.85 5.81 -0.02
C ASP A 474 3.78 6.71 0.62
N ILE A 475 2.57 6.70 0.06
CA ILE A 475 1.40 7.34 0.68
C ILE A 475 1.05 6.59 1.97
N GLU A 476 0.80 7.30 3.04
CA GLU A 476 0.54 6.79 4.38
C GLU A 476 -0.95 6.48 4.57
N HIS A 477 -1.52 5.61 3.72
CA HIS A 477 -2.96 5.31 3.65
C HIS A 477 -3.57 4.88 4.99
N ILE A 478 -2.82 4.14 5.83
CA ILE A 478 -3.30 3.68 7.13
C ILE A 478 -3.48 4.85 8.07
N ASP A 479 -2.55 5.78 8.05
CA ASP A 479 -2.55 6.93 8.95
C ASP A 479 -3.71 7.87 8.60
N HIS A 480 -4.01 8.09 7.31
CA HIS A 480 -5.22 8.80 6.90
C HIS A 480 -6.51 8.15 7.44
N ILE A 481 -6.62 6.82 7.35
CA ILE A 481 -7.79 6.10 7.86
C ILE A 481 -7.84 6.19 9.39
N LEU A 482 -6.70 6.11 10.05
CA LEU A 482 -6.62 6.18 11.49
C LEU A 482 -7.04 7.56 12.02
N ASP A 483 -6.61 8.64 11.35
CA ASP A 483 -6.98 10.01 11.73
C ASP A 483 -8.48 10.28 11.55
N LEU A 484 -9.08 9.77 10.47
CA LEU A 484 -10.53 9.79 10.30
C LEU A 484 -11.26 9.00 11.42
N ARG A 485 -10.74 7.81 11.81
CA ARG A 485 -11.30 7.03 12.92
C ARG A 485 -11.14 7.72 14.25
N ARG A 486 -10.00 8.40 14.51
CA ARG A 486 -9.78 9.20 15.72
C ARG A 486 -10.88 10.24 15.87
N HIS A 487 -11.18 10.97 14.82
CA HIS A 487 -12.28 11.96 14.84
C HIS A 487 -13.64 11.28 15.09
N GLN A 488 -13.96 10.22 14.35
CA GLN A 488 -15.24 9.53 14.51
C GLN A 488 -15.44 8.96 15.92
N VAL A 489 -14.38 8.43 16.54
CA VAL A 489 -14.48 7.81 17.87
C VAL A 489 -14.43 8.84 18.99
N LEU A 490 -13.53 9.83 18.92
CA LEU A 490 -13.27 10.78 20.00
C LEU A 490 -14.22 11.99 19.98
N MET A 491 -14.65 12.44 18.79
CA MET A 491 -15.50 13.62 18.63
C MET A 491 -16.98 13.23 18.39
N GLU A 492 -17.23 12.27 17.49
CA GLU A 492 -18.58 11.91 17.08
C GLU A 492 -19.17 10.75 17.89
N GLY A 493 -18.35 9.97 18.61
CA GLY A 493 -18.76 8.74 19.28
C GLY A 493 -19.29 7.67 18.31
N ALA A 494 -18.93 7.76 17.02
CA ALA A 494 -19.42 6.92 15.94
C ALA A 494 -18.45 5.77 15.65
N PHE A 495 -18.84 4.55 15.99
CA PHE A 495 -18.09 3.31 15.76
C PHE A 495 -19.02 2.09 15.76
N PRO A 496 -18.59 0.91 15.25
CA PRO A 496 -19.38 -0.31 15.31
C PRO A 496 -19.80 -0.67 16.72
N ARG A 497 -21.09 -0.94 16.94
CA ARG A 497 -21.68 -1.12 18.29
C ARG A 497 -21.00 -2.21 19.12
N GLU A 498 -20.58 -3.29 18.47
CA GLU A 498 -19.89 -4.42 19.11
C GLU A 498 -18.55 -3.98 19.72
N LEU A 499 -17.85 -3.08 19.05
CA LEU A 499 -16.56 -2.51 19.50
C LEU A 499 -16.68 -1.78 20.85
N GLY A 500 -17.82 -1.15 21.13
CA GLY A 500 -18.10 -0.54 22.44
C GLY A 500 -18.05 -1.53 23.62
N ARG A 501 -18.25 -2.84 23.38
CA ARG A 501 -18.04 -3.86 24.41
C ARG A 501 -16.56 -4.08 24.70
N ALA A 502 -15.73 -4.10 23.66
CA ALA A 502 -14.29 -4.21 23.81
C ALA A 502 -13.70 -2.98 24.51
N PHE A 503 -14.15 -1.77 24.16
CA PHE A 503 -13.73 -0.53 24.84
C PHE A 503 -14.05 -0.57 26.35
N ARG A 504 -15.30 -0.85 26.72
CA ARG A 504 -15.67 -1.00 28.13
C ARG A 504 -14.87 -2.07 28.87
N GLY A 505 -14.52 -3.16 28.18
CA GLY A 505 -13.67 -4.21 28.74
C GLY A 505 -12.24 -3.73 28.99
N MET A 506 -11.70 -2.95 28.07
CA MET A 506 -10.36 -2.35 28.21
C MET A 506 -10.32 -1.30 29.30
N GLU A 507 -11.31 -0.41 29.39
CA GLU A 507 -11.44 0.62 30.43
C GLU A 507 -11.58 0.02 31.83
N SER A 508 -12.47 -0.96 32.00
CA SER A 508 -12.84 -1.45 33.33
C SER A 508 -12.02 -2.64 33.83
N LYS A 509 -11.40 -3.40 32.93
CA LYS A 509 -10.68 -4.66 33.24
C LYS A 509 -9.35 -4.78 32.52
N ALA A 510 -8.89 -3.72 31.88
CA ALA A 510 -7.65 -3.66 31.12
C ALA A 510 -7.52 -4.81 30.08
N ASN A 511 -8.64 -5.28 29.49
CA ASN A 511 -8.63 -6.24 28.40
C ASN A 511 -9.92 -6.23 27.56
N PRO A 512 -9.82 -6.43 26.22
CA PRO A 512 -10.97 -6.38 25.31
C PRO A 512 -11.93 -7.56 25.47
N TYR A 513 -11.52 -8.67 26.12
CA TYR A 513 -12.36 -9.84 26.42
C TYR A 513 -13.32 -9.62 27.58
N ASN A 514 -13.20 -8.51 28.29
CA ASN A 514 -14.00 -8.18 29.48
C ASN A 514 -13.93 -9.26 30.57
N GLN A 515 -12.78 -9.94 30.71
CA GLN A 515 -12.53 -10.98 31.67
C GLN A 515 -11.79 -10.46 32.91
N PRO A 516 -12.01 -11.03 34.10
CA PRO A 516 -11.28 -10.61 35.29
C PRO A 516 -9.80 -11.04 35.24
N ALA A 517 -8.88 -10.20 35.74
CA ALA A 517 -7.43 -10.40 35.73
C ALA A 517 -7.00 -11.77 36.35
N ARG A 518 -7.67 -12.22 37.43
CA ARG A 518 -7.42 -13.53 38.07
C ARG A 518 -7.48 -14.75 37.14
N LYS A 519 -8.14 -14.62 35.97
CA LYS A 519 -8.20 -15.68 34.97
C LYS A 519 -7.02 -15.70 34.01
N ARG A 520 -6.12 -14.71 34.09
CA ARG A 520 -4.98 -14.64 33.14
C ARG A 520 -4.05 -15.85 33.21
N MET A 521 -3.96 -16.52 34.36
CA MET A 521 -3.12 -17.72 34.54
C MET A 521 -3.85 -19.05 34.31
N GLU A 522 -5.09 -19.03 33.76
CA GLU A 522 -5.81 -20.29 33.52
C GLU A 522 -5.16 -21.20 32.48
N TRP A 523 -4.43 -20.64 31.54
CA TRP A 523 -3.68 -21.37 30.52
C TRP A 523 -2.53 -22.21 31.10
N ALA A 524 -1.94 -21.76 32.21
CA ALA A 524 -0.80 -22.42 32.84
C ALA A 524 -1.19 -23.61 33.75
N LYS A 525 -2.47 -23.72 34.15
CA LYS A 525 -2.94 -24.73 35.11
C LYS A 525 -2.71 -26.21 34.70
N LYS A 526 -2.44 -26.46 33.40
CA LYS A 526 -2.22 -27.80 32.86
C LYS A 526 -0.74 -28.12 32.65
N LEU A 527 0.15 -27.19 33.00
CA LEU A 527 1.58 -27.42 32.90
C LEU A 527 2.04 -28.29 34.10
N ASP A 528 3.06 -29.08 33.87
CA ASP A 528 3.66 -29.97 34.87
C ASP A 528 4.77 -29.29 35.72
N PHE A 529 4.92 -27.97 35.55
CA PHE A 529 5.87 -27.11 36.24
C PHE A 529 5.26 -25.77 36.59
N ASP A 530 5.76 -25.15 37.63
CA ASP A 530 5.33 -23.81 38.05
C ASP A 530 6.07 -22.74 37.28
N ILE A 531 5.39 -21.66 36.92
CA ILE A 531 5.94 -20.49 36.23
C ILE A 531 6.04 -19.35 37.26
N PRO A 532 7.22 -18.78 37.50
CA PRO A 532 7.37 -17.64 38.40
C PRO A 532 6.53 -16.45 37.97
N VAL A 533 5.83 -15.82 38.89
CA VAL A 533 5.05 -14.59 38.68
C VAL A 533 5.79 -13.44 39.33
N VAL A 534 6.06 -12.41 38.55
CA VAL A 534 6.71 -11.19 39.02
C VAL A 534 5.84 -10.48 40.06
N GLY A 535 6.44 -10.09 41.19
CA GLY A 535 5.73 -9.48 42.32
C GLY A 535 5.03 -10.47 43.27
N GLU A 536 5.00 -11.79 42.92
CA GLU A 536 4.47 -12.87 43.77
C GLU A 536 5.58 -13.87 44.16
N ASP A 537 6.22 -14.48 43.17
CA ASP A 537 7.26 -15.51 43.37
C ASP A 537 8.70 -14.97 43.26
N ILE A 538 8.88 -13.92 42.46
CA ILE A 538 10.15 -13.20 42.27
C ILE A 538 9.91 -11.68 42.39
N GLU A 539 10.92 -10.93 42.80
CA GLU A 539 10.79 -9.49 43.01
C GLU A 539 10.62 -8.75 41.66
N ASP A 540 11.46 -9.03 40.71
CA ASP A 540 11.39 -8.48 39.36
C ASP A 540 11.94 -9.46 38.30
N ALA A 541 11.73 -9.15 37.01
CA ALA A 541 12.12 -10.03 35.91
C ALA A 541 13.61 -9.92 35.52
N SER A 542 14.44 -9.16 36.27
CA SER A 542 15.89 -9.15 36.06
C SER A 542 16.55 -10.46 36.50
N GLU A 543 15.84 -11.29 37.27
CA GLU A 543 16.29 -12.60 37.74
C GLU A 543 16.19 -13.68 36.67
N VAL A 544 15.49 -13.43 35.56
CA VAL A 544 15.22 -14.39 34.47
C VAL A 544 15.69 -13.88 33.13
N ASP A 545 15.92 -14.79 32.17
CA ASP A 545 16.33 -14.42 30.80
C ASP A 545 15.23 -13.67 30.04
N TYR A 546 13.96 -14.06 30.26
CA TYR A 546 12.82 -13.53 29.55
C TYR A 546 11.62 -13.27 30.45
N LEU A 547 10.97 -12.13 30.23
CA LEU A 547 9.57 -11.92 30.64
C LEU A 547 8.67 -12.41 29.51
N PHE A 548 7.81 -13.40 29.75
CA PHE A 548 6.83 -13.84 28.76
C PHE A 548 5.56 -13.01 28.89
N TRP A 549 5.37 -12.10 27.95
CA TRP A 549 4.13 -11.34 27.76
C TRP A 549 3.14 -12.22 27.03
N VAL A 550 2.16 -12.74 27.75
CA VAL A 550 1.15 -13.70 27.27
C VAL A 550 0.16 -13.06 26.31
N GLY A 551 -0.19 -11.80 26.59
CA GLY A 551 -1.20 -11.06 25.84
C GLY A 551 -2.63 -11.50 26.17
N CYS A 552 -3.60 -10.63 25.83
CA CYS A 552 -5.00 -10.89 26.18
C CYS A 552 -5.56 -12.13 25.46
N ALA A 553 -5.23 -12.34 24.18
CA ALA A 553 -5.65 -13.54 23.46
C ALA A 553 -5.08 -14.82 24.08
N GLY A 554 -3.76 -14.86 24.34
CA GLY A 554 -3.09 -15.98 24.98
C GLY A 554 -3.61 -16.34 26.36
N ALA A 555 -4.13 -15.35 27.08
CA ALA A 555 -4.70 -15.51 28.41
C ALA A 555 -6.17 -15.97 28.42
N TYR A 556 -6.98 -15.53 27.46
CA TYR A 556 -8.44 -15.69 27.54
C TYR A 556 -9.08 -16.52 26.42
N ASP A 557 -8.48 -16.56 25.21
CA ASP A 557 -9.00 -17.36 24.11
C ASP A 557 -8.58 -18.84 24.22
N ASP A 558 -9.50 -19.76 24.10
CA ASP A 558 -9.23 -21.18 24.34
C ASP A 558 -8.29 -21.83 23.31
N THR A 559 -8.22 -21.30 22.09
CA THR A 559 -7.27 -21.75 21.08
C THR A 559 -5.90 -21.16 21.34
N ALA A 560 -5.82 -19.86 21.65
CA ALA A 560 -4.57 -19.18 21.91
C ALA A 560 -3.91 -19.59 23.23
N LYS A 561 -4.68 -20.02 24.26
CA LYS A 561 -4.16 -20.64 25.47
C LYS A 561 -3.26 -21.85 25.19
N LYS A 562 -3.56 -22.61 24.15
CA LYS A 562 -2.71 -23.75 23.72
C LYS A 562 -1.36 -23.27 23.21
N THR A 563 -1.32 -22.17 22.48
CA THR A 563 -0.07 -21.54 22.03
C THR A 563 0.74 -21.03 23.21
N SER A 564 0.10 -20.36 24.19
CA SER A 564 0.78 -19.88 25.40
C SER A 564 1.40 -21.01 26.19
N ALA A 565 0.66 -22.10 26.41
CA ALA A 565 1.16 -23.30 27.07
C ALA A 565 2.32 -23.96 26.28
N ALA A 566 2.20 -24.05 24.95
CA ALA A 566 3.24 -24.62 24.12
C ALA A 566 4.54 -23.79 24.14
N VAL A 567 4.44 -22.46 24.12
CA VAL A 567 5.61 -21.58 24.25
C VAL A 567 6.29 -21.79 25.61
N ALA A 568 5.54 -21.81 26.71
CA ALA A 568 6.06 -22.01 28.04
C ALA A 568 6.75 -23.39 28.19
N GLU A 569 6.13 -24.48 27.71
CA GLU A 569 6.71 -25.82 27.73
C GLU A 569 7.99 -25.89 26.90
N LEU A 570 8.04 -25.24 25.73
CA LEU A 570 9.23 -25.19 24.87
C LEU A 570 10.37 -24.42 25.55
N LEU A 571 10.08 -23.30 26.21
CA LEU A 571 11.09 -22.52 26.96
C LEU A 571 11.62 -23.34 28.12
N HIS A 572 10.75 -24.02 28.90
CA HIS A 572 11.12 -24.88 29.97
C HIS A 572 11.99 -26.07 29.49
N THR A 573 11.58 -26.75 28.42
CA THR A 573 12.33 -27.84 27.79
C THR A 573 13.72 -27.41 27.33
N ALA A 574 13.85 -26.20 26.81
CA ALA A 574 15.11 -25.60 26.36
C ALA A 574 16.01 -25.12 27.52
N GLY A 575 15.53 -25.17 28.76
CA GLY A 575 16.26 -24.70 29.95
C GLY A 575 16.35 -23.15 30.00
N VAL A 576 15.46 -22.43 29.30
CA VAL A 576 15.40 -20.96 29.34
C VAL A 576 14.63 -20.53 30.58
N SER A 577 15.23 -19.67 31.41
CA SER A 577 14.54 -19.07 32.55
C SER A 577 13.58 -17.99 32.12
N PHE A 578 12.33 -18.04 32.57
CA PHE A 578 11.33 -17.04 32.24
C PHE A 578 10.31 -16.86 33.37
N ALA A 579 9.66 -15.70 33.39
CA ALA A 579 8.58 -15.37 34.30
C ALA A 579 7.42 -14.71 33.55
N VAL A 580 6.28 -14.56 34.20
CA VAL A 580 5.11 -13.84 33.68
C VAL A 580 4.66 -12.76 34.66
N LEU A 581 3.86 -11.79 34.17
CA LEU A 581 3.24 -10.78 35.04
C LEU A 581 1.93 -11.26 35.73
N GLY A 582 1.44 -12.42 35.31
CA GLY A 582 0.23 -13.01 35.88
C GLY A 582 -0.97 -12.05 35.84
N SER A 583 -1.57 -11.78 37.00
CA SER A 583 -2.71 -10.84 37.13
C SER A 583 -2.35 -9.37 36.91
N GLY A 584 -1.04 -9.04 36.96
CA GLY A 584 -0.52 -7.69 36.71
C GLY A 584 -0.42 -7.31 35.23
N GLU A 585 -0.52 -8.27 34.31
CA GLU A 585 -0.48 -7.99 32.88
C GLU A 585 -1.79 -7.32 32.40
N SER A 586 -1.68 -6.25 31.62
CA SER A 586 -2.81 -5.55 30.99
C SER A 586 -2.82 -5.74 29.46
N CYS A 587 -3.81 -5.18 28.77
CA CYS A 587 -3.82 -5.04 27.33
C CYS A 587 -2.78 -3.99 26.90
N THR A 588 -2.09 -4.23 25.78
CA THR A 588 -1.16 -3.24 25.21
C THR A 588 -1.83 -1.99 24.64
N GLY A 589 -3.18 -1.94 24.59
CA GLY A 589 -3.91 -0.85 23.96
C GLY A 589 -4.06 -0.93 22.44
N ASP A 590 -3.40 -1.88 21.75
CA ASP A 590 -3.44 -2.00 20.27
C ASP A 590 -4.88 -1.95 19.70
N PRO A 591 -5.89 -2.68 20.23
CA PRO A 591 -7.24 -2.61 19.69
C PRO A 591 -7.86 -1.22 19.76
N ALA A 592 -7.61 -0.47 20.84
CA ALA A 592 -8.08 0.91 21.00
C ALA A 592 -7.43 1.82 19.96
N ARG A 593 -6.11 1.76 19.81
CA ARG A 593 -5.37 2.57 18.84
C ARG A 593 -5.81 2.30 17.41
N ARG A 594 -5.94 1.01 17.01
CA ARG A 594 -6.38 0.64 15.65
C ARG A 594 -7.83 1.04 15.36
N ALA A 595 -8.63 1.18 16.38
CA ALA A 595 -9.99 1.68 16.27
C ALA A 595 -10.10 3.21 16.26
N GLY A 596 -9.02 3.94 16.61
CA GLY A 596 -9.02 5.40 16.73
C GLY A 596 -9.32 5.94 18.13
N ASN A 597 -9.48 5.08 19.14
CA ASN A 597 -9.63 5.51 20.53
C ASN A 597 -8.23 5.76 21.13
N GLU A 598 -7.65 6.90 20.76
CA GLU A 598 -6.29 7.25 21.16
C GLU A 598 -6.18 7.50 22.68
N ALA A 599 -7.16 8.13 23.31
CA ALA A 599 -7.16 8.37 24.75
C ALA A 599 -7.10 7.06 25.55
N LEU A 600 -7.96 6.09 25.20
CA LEU A 600 -7.92 4.76 25.83
C LEU A 600 -6.60 4.02 25.56
N PHE A 601 -6.02 4.21 24.37
CA PHE A 601 -4.70 3.64 24.07
C PHE A 601 -3.62 4.25 24.96
N GLN A 602 -3.57 5.58 25.14
CA GLN A 602 -2.57 6.26 25.96
C GLN A 602 -2.65 5.79 27.41
N MET A 603 -3.86 5.72 27.98
CA MET A 603 -4.10 5.21 29.32
C MET A 603 -3.55 3.77 29.51
N LEU A 604 -3.88 2.87 28.61
CA LEU A 604 -3.44 1.47 28.69
C LEU A 604 -1.93 1.32 28.43
N ALA A 605 -1.39 2.11 27.53
CA ALA A 605 0.04 2.11 27.24
C ALA A 605 0.86 2.63 28.42
N ALA A 606 0.43 3.73 29.06
CA ALA A 606 1.07 4.26 30.28
C ALA A 606 1.09 3.18 31.37
N GLN A 607 -0.06 2.59 31.68
CA GLN A 607 -0.16 1.50 32.67
C GLN A 607 0.78 0.33 32.34
N ALA A 608 0.80 -0.13 31.09
CA ALA A 608 1.65 -1.25 30.70
C ALA A 608 3.14 -0.91 30.73
N ILE A 609 3.51 0.33 30.32
CA ILE A 609 4.89 0.81 30.37
C ILE A 609 5.39 0.89 31.80
N ASP A 610 4.58 1.42 32.73
CA ASP A 610 4.95 1.51 34.15
C ASP A 610 5.11 0.11 34.76
N THR A 611 4.17 -0.80 34.51
CA THR A 611 4.28 -2.21 34.93
C THR A 611 5.58 -2.85 34.41
N LEU A 612 5.93 -2.62 33.14
CA LEU A 612 7.17 -3.17 32.56
C LEU A 612 8.42 -2.50 33.12
N LYS A 613 8.40 -1.20 33.46
CA LYS A 613 9.52 -0.53 34.12
C LYS A 613 9.74 -1.04 35.54
N GLU A 614 8.66 -1.31 36.28
CA GLU A 614 8.73 -1.92 37.62
C GLU A 614 9.24 -3.37 37.55
N ALA A 615 8.76 -4.14 36.57
CA ALA A 615 9.19 -5.52 36.36
C ALA A 615 10.62 -5.67 35.88
N LYS A 616 11.26 -4.64 35.35
CA LYS A 616 12.67 -4.60 34.86
C LYS A 616 13.07 -5.79 33.97
N PRO A 617 12.34 -6.16 32.92
CA PRO A 617 12.69 -7.31 32.11
C PRO A 617 14.02 -7.09 31.38
N GLN A 618 14.88 -8.12 31.35
CA GLN A 618 16.06 -8.11 30.47
C GLN A 618 15.64 -8.17 28.99
N LYS A 619 14.70 -9.08 28.69
CA LYS A 619 14.06 -9.24 27.38
C LYS A 619 12.61 -9.65 27.54
N ILE A 620 11.80 -9.27 26.58
CA ILE A 620 10.38 -9.65 26.52
C ILE A 620 10.17 -10.61 25.35
N VAL A 621 9.57 -11.78 25.59
CA VAL A 621 9.07 -12.64 24.53
C VAL A 621 7.56 -12.54 24.42
N VAL A 622 7.04 -12.37 23.20
CA VAL A 622 5.61 -12.24 22.93
C VAL A 622 5.12 -13.27 21.91
N SER A 623 3.91 -13.79 22.08
CA SER A 623 3.29 -14.72 21.11
C SER A 623 2.34 -14.03 20.12
N CYS A 624 2.02 -12.78 20.33
CA CYS A 624 1.09 -12.01 19.51
C CYS A 624 1.82 -10.96 18.65
N ALA A 625 1.59 -10.97 17.34
CA ALA A 625 2.19 -10.01 16.42
C ALA A 625 1.76 -8.56 16.69
N HIS A 626 0.54 -8.35 17.18
CA HIS A 626 0.04 -7.03 17.58
C HIS A 626 0.77 -6.52 18.84
N CYS A 627 0.86 -7.34 19.89
CA CYS A 627 1.64 -6.98 21.09
C CYS A 627 3.10 -6.72 20.75
N PHE A 628 3.70 -7.53 19.86
CA PHE A 628 5.06 -7.29 19.36
C PHE A 628 5.21 -5.88 18.75
N ASN A 629 4.32 -5.52 17.84
CA ASN A 629 4.34 -4.20 17.20
C ASN A 629 4.19 -3.06 18.20
N THR A 630 3.27 -3.20 19.15
CA THR A 630 2.99 -2.15 20.12
C THR A 630 4.13 -1.97 21.12
N ILE A 631 4.59 -3.05 21.75
CA ILE A 631 5.65 -2.96 22.79
C ILE A 631 7.00 -2.58 22.18
N ALA A 632 7.37 -3.18 21.03
CA ALA A 632 8.66 -2.90 20.39
C ALA A 632 8.69 -1.59 19.61
N GLY A 633 7.56 -1.16 19.04
CA GLY A 633 7.51 -0.06 18.07
C GLY A 633 6.80 1.19 18.57
N GLU A 634 5.69 1.06 19.30
CA GLU A 634 4.88 2.21 19.73
C GLU A 634 5.23 2.71 21.12
N TYR A 635 5.53 1.82 22.08
CA TYR A 635 5.93 2.23 23.43
C TYR A 635 7.22 3.07 23.52
N PRO A 636 8.24 2.90 22.65
CA PRO A 636 9.41 3.78 22.66
C PRO A 636 9.09 5.25 22.51
N GLU A 637 8.06 5.59 21.74
CA GLU A 637 7.61 6.97 21.54
C GLU A 637 6.89 7.54 22.77
N LEU A 638 6.41 6.66 23.68
CA LEU A 638 5.76 6.97 24.94
C LEU A 638 6.69 6.80 26.15
N GLY A 639 8.01 6.70 25.91
CA GLY A 639 9.02 6.56 26.97
C GLY A 639 9.21 5.15 27.52
N GLY A 640 8.67 4.11 26.85
CA GLY A 640 8.83 2.69 27.20
C GLY A 640 9.67 1.91 26.19
N SER A 641 11.01 1.94 26.31
CA SER A 641 11.90 1.21 25.39
C SER A 641 12.32 -0.15 26.00
N PHE A 642 11.98 -1.26 25.34
CA PHE A 642 12.22 -2.61 25.78
C PHE A 642 12.83 -3.47 24.65
N ASP A 643 13.68 -4.48 25.01
CA ASP A 643 14.16 -5.48 24.05
C ASP A 643 13.11 -6.59 23.90
N VAL A 644 12.39 -6.57 22.75
CA VAL A 644 11.25 -7.46 22.51
C VAL A 644 11.57 -8.42 21.36
N VAL A 645 11.28 -9.69 21.55
CA VAL A 645 11.38 -10.73 20.52
C VAL A 645 10.05 -11.45 20.35
N HIS A 646 9.72 -11.78 19.13
CA HIS A 646 8.56 -12.63 18.87
C HIS A 646 8.91 -14.10 19.16
N HIS A 647 7.94 -14.87 19.68
CA HIS A 647 8.21 -16.28 20.05
C HIS A 647 8.83 -17.11 18.93
N THR A 648 8.44 -16.87 17.67
CA THR A 648 9.03 -17.59 16.52
C THR A 648 10.49 -17.27 16.29
N GLN A 649 10.96 -16.05 16.62
CA GLN A 649 12.38 -15.69 16.55
C GLN A 649 13.18 -16.41 17.64
N LEU A 650 12.63 -16.45 18.86
CA LEU A 650 13.28 -17.14 20.00
C LEU A 650 13.30 -18.64 19.77
N LEU A 651 12.16 -19.26 19.46
CA LEU A 651 12.08 -20.72 19.25
C LEU A 651 12.95 -21.18 18.08
N ASN A 652 12.99 -20.40 16.99
CA ASN A 652 13.89 -20.68 15.86
C ASN A 652 15.37 -20.67 16.29
N ARG A 653 15.76 -19.73 17.15
CA ARG A 653 17.11 -19.68 17.70
C ARG A 653 17.39 -20.90 18.58
N LEU A 654 16.46 -21.29 19.47
CA LEU A 654 16.62 -22.44 20.35
C LEU A 654 16.75 -23.77 19.57
N VAL A 655 16.04 -23.92 18.46
CA VAL A 655 16.20 -25.05 17.54
C VAL A 655 17.58 -25.04 16.88
N ARG A 656 18.01 -23.88 16.37
CA ARG A 656 19.34 -23.73 15.72
C ARG A 656 20.50 -23.98 16.70
N ASP A 657 20.34 -23.58 17.93
CA ASP A 657 21.32 -23.76 18.99
C ASP A 657 21.33 -25.23 19.57
N GLY A 658 20.40 -26.06 19.08
CA GLY A 658 20.28 -27.48 19.49
C GLY A 658 19.65 -27.69 20.88
N LEU A 659 19.07 -26.64 21.47
CA LEU A 659 18.36 -26.72 22.76
C LEU A 659 16.95 -27.29 22.62
N LEU A 660 16.38 -27.24 21.45
CA LEU A 660 15.15 -27.92 21.06
C LEU A 660 15.43 -28.81 19.85
N THR A 661 15.13 -30.10 19.95
CA THR A 661 15.34 -31.05 18.85
C THR A 661 14.01 -31.62 18.39
N PRO A 662 13.47 -31.16 17.24
CA PRO A 662 12.27 -31.76 16.66
C PRO A 662 12.51 -33.18 16.17
N VAL A 663 11.59 -34.10 16.45
CA VAL A 663 11.68 -35.53 16.11
C VAL A 663 10.57 -35.94 15.17
N ALA A 664 10.92 -36.80 14.20
CA ALA A 664 9.95 -37.33 13.23
C ALA A 664 8.87 -38.19 13.91
N PRO A 665 7.64 -38.25 13.34
CA PRO A 665 6.67 -39.26 13.75
C PRO A 665 7.26 -40.66 13.61
N ALA A 666 7.00 -41.53 14.59
CA ALA A 666 7.41 -42.94 14.49
C ALA A 666 6.76 -43.56 13.24
N ALA A 667 7.55 -44.30 12.47
CA ALA A 667 6.99 -45.13 11.41
C ALA A 667 5.99 -46.12 12.04
N PRO A 668 4.79 -46.29 11.45
CA PRO A 668 3.85 -47.25 11.99
C PRO A 668 4.49 -48.64 11.99
N THR A 669 4.77 -49.15 13.17
CA THR A 669 5.28 -50.50 13.35
C THR A 669 4.15 -51.49 13.05
N GLY A 670 4.25 -52.20 11.88
CA GLY A 670 3.54 -53.45 11.61
C GLY A 670 2.02 -53.39 11.54
N ALA A 671 1.47 -53.21 10.33
CA ALA A 671 0.25 -53.91 10.04
C ALA A 671 0.57 -55.35 9.73
N ASP A 672 0.20 -56.22 10.61
CA ASP A 672 0.16 -57.69 10.41
C ASP A 672 -0.69 -57.96 9.16
N SER A 673 -0.05 -58.42 8.09
CA SER A 673 -0.69 -58.74 6.82
C SER A 673 -1.37 -60.10 6.96
N THR A 674 -2.58 -60.15 7.50
CA THR A 674 -3.54 -61.20 7.24
C THR A 674 -4.93 -60.67 7.50
N ASP A 675 -5.62 -60.26 6.43
CA ASP A 675 -7.02 -60.65 6.16
C ASP A 675 -7.44 -60.09 4.79
N GLU A 676 -7.51 -60.99 3.81
CA GLU A 676 -8.28 -60.81 2.58
C GLU A 676 -9.77 -60.80 2.92
N ALA A 677 -10.45 -59.75 2.59
CA ALA A 677 -11.86 -59.67 2.12
C ALA A 677 -12.57 -58.39 2.62
N GLY A 678 -12.89 -57.51 1.74
CA GLY A 678 -13.77 -56.37 2.05
C GLY A 678 -13.45 -55.10 1.26
N ALA A 679 -13.70 -55.10 -0.05
CA ALA A 679 -13.62 -53.97 -0.91
C ALA A 679 -14.65 -52.87 -0.53
N GLN A 680 -14.20 -51.57 -0.76
CA GLN A 680 -15.01 -50.39 -0.92
C GLN A 680 -15.47 -49.69 0.35
N THR A 681 -14.63 -48.82 0.84
CA THR A 681 -14.88 -47.40 1.22
C THR A 681 -13.58 -46.75 1.68
N ALA A 682 -12.64 -46.51 0.77
CA ALA A 682 -11.43 -45.78 1.06
C ALA A 682 -11.66 -44.29 0.74
N GLY A 683 -12.17 -43.53 1.70
CA GLY A 683 -11.94 -42.09 1.78
C GLY A 683 -10.45 -41.87 2.02
N ASN A 684 -9.83 -40.96 1.24
CA ASN A 684 -8.41 -40.57 1.23
C ASN A 684 -7.82 -40.42 2.65
N ALA A 685 -7.29 -41.51 3.21
CA ALA A 685 -6.29 -41.43 4.27
C ALA A 685 -4.92 -41.10 3.63
N PRO A 686 -4.12 -40.16 4.17
CA PRO A 686 -2.80 -39.89 3.63
C PRO A 686 -1.97 -41.18 3.62
N SER A 687 -1.31 -41.41 2.48
CA SER A 687 -0.42 -42.58 2.33
C SER A 687 0.65 -42.54 3.42
N VAL A 688 0.80 -43.62 4.14
CA VAL A 688 1.83 -43.83 5.17
C VAL A 688 3.21 -43.52 4.57
N GLY A 689 3.83 -42.41 5.03
CA GLY A 689 5.16 -41.97 4.59
C GLY A 689 5.23 -40.65 3.79
N ALA A 690 4.09 -40.06 3.34
CA ALA A 690 4.12 -38.78 2.68
C ALA A 690 4.36 -37.64 3.70
N PRO A 691 5.17 -36.62 3.38
CA PRO A 691 5.37 -35.46 4.25
C PRO A 691 4.06 -34.69 4.46
N LEU A 692 3.86 -34.18 5.69
CA LEU A 692 2.76 -33.28 6.01
C LEU A 692 2.95 -31.98 5.23
N LYS A 693 2.02 -31.63 4.38
CA LYS A 693 2.05 -30.40 3.59
C LYS A 693 1.56 -29.23 4.44
N VAL A 694 2.43 -28.28 4.68
CA VAL A 694 2.16 -27.12 5.53
C VAL A 694 2.31 -25.84 4.69
N THR A 695 1.35 -24.94 4.78
CA THR A 695 1.52 -23.58 4.26
C THR A 695 1.57 -22.58 5.42
N TYR A 696 2.34 -21.50 5.27
CA TYR A 696 2.50 -20.51 6.32
C TYR A 696 1.68 -19.23 6.01
N HIS A 697 0.91 -18.77 7.00
CA HIS A 697 0.21 -17.49 6.92
C HIS A 697 1.06 -16.38 7.53
N ASP A 698 1.49 -15.41 6.70
CA ASP A 698 2.22 -14.23 7.16
C ASP A 698 1.29 -13.28 7.92
N ALA A 699 1.44 -13.21 9.23
CA ALA A 699 0.75 -12.23 10.06
C ALA A 699 1.23 -10.83 9.69
N CYS A 700 0.32 -9.93 9.34
CA CYS A 700 0.67 -8.62 8.77
C CYS A 700 1.51 -7.76 9.72
N PHE A 701 1.20 -7.78 11.03
CA PHE A 701 1.95 -7.04 12.04
C PHE A 701 3.32 -7.65 12.37
N LEU A 702 3.55 -8.92 12.08
CA LEU A 702 4.87 -9.54 12.17
C LEU A 702 5.67 -9.30 10.88
N GLY A 703 5.08 -9.60 9.73
CA GLY A 703 5.74 -9.53 8.42
C GLY A 703 5.85 -8.10 7.87
N ARG A 704 4.75 -7.50 7.40
CA ARG A 704 4.79 -6.19 6.73
C ARG A 704 5.22 -5.06 7.66
N HIS A 705 4.66 -4.98 8.85
CA HIS A 705 4.97 -3.92 9.79
C HIS A 705 6.37 -4.07 10.40
N ASN A 706 6.79 -5.29 10.75
CA ASN A 706 8.04 -5.53 11.48
C ASN A 706 9.12 -6.33 10.72
N ARG A 707 8.89 -6.66 9.45
CA ARG A 707 9.85 -7.34 8.54
C ARG A 707 10.31 -8.72 8.98
N VAL A 708 9.62 -9.38 9.88
CA VAL A 708 9.92 -10.74 10.35
C VAL A 708 9.22 -11.76 9.44
N TYR A 709 9.93 -12.31 8.47
CA TYR A 709 9.42 -13.27 7.49
C TYR A 709 10.06 -14.66 7.58
N GLU A 710 11.36 -14.71 7.79
CA GLU A 710 12.14 -15.95 7.69
C GLU A 710 12.07 -16.82 8.97
N PRO A 711 12.17 -16.29 10.21
CA PRO A 711 12.17 -17.13 11.40
C PRO A 711 10.99 -18.10 11.52
N PRO A 712 9.74 -17.72 11.24
CA PRO A 712 8.62 -18.65 11.25
C PRO A 712 8.74 -19.75 10.18
N ARG A 713 9.27 -19.41 9.00
CA ARG A 713 9.49 -20.36 7.89
C ARG A 713 10.59 -21.37 8.21
N GLU A 714 11.71 -20.86 8.72
CA GLU A 714 12.83 -21.71 9.18
C GLU A 714 12.35 -22.69 10.25
N LEU A 715 11.51 -22.22 11.18
CA LEU A 715 10.94 -23.03 12.24
C LEU A 715 10.05 -24.14 11.71
N VAL A 716 9.12 -23.83 10.80
CA VAL A 716 8.28 -24.84 10.13
C VAL A 716 9.12 -25.80 9.30
N GLY A 717 10.13 -25.29 8.57
CA GLY A 717 11.05 -26.09 7.76
C GLY A 717 11.98 -26.99 8.56
N SER A 718 12.19 -26.70 9.86
CA SER A 718 12.98 -27.55 10.76
C SER A 718 12.22 -28.78 11.28
N LEU A 719 10.89 -28.81 11.10
CA LEU A 719 10.05 -29.93 11.53
C LEU A 719 10.27 -31.15 10.60
N PRO A 720 10.67 -32.30 11.14
CA PRO A 720 10.87 -33.48 10.31
C PRO A 720 9.54 -33.97 9.69
N ASN A 721 9.62 -34.45 8.46
CA ASN A 721 8.49 -34.94 7.68
C ASN A 721 7.44 -33.88 7.41
N VAL A 722 7.87 -32.60 7.30
CA VAL A 722 7.04 -31.46 6.89
C VAL A 722 7.55 -30.90 5.57
N GLU A 723 6.66 -30.65 4.64
CA GLU A 723 6.90 -29.94 3.38
C GLU A 723 6.24 -28.57 3.45
N LEU A 724 7.03 -27.49 3.43
CA LEU A 724 6.52 -26.12 3.41
C LEU A 724 6.16 -25.71 1.98
N ILE A 725 4.91 -25.38 1.74
CA ILE A 725 4.36 -24.90 0.46
C ILE A 725 3.91 -23.45 0.61
N GLU A 726 4.46 -22.54 -0.19
CA GLU A 726 4.08 -21.13 -0.11
C GLU A 726 2.72 -20.88 -0.76
N MET A 727 1.89 -20.03 -0.13
CA MET A 727 0.71 -19.49 -0.78
C MET A 727 1.08 -18.55 -1.93
N PRO A 728 0.24 -18.38 -2.95
CA PRO A 728 0.48 -17.43 -4.06
C PRO A 728 0.76 -16.01 -3.56
N ARG A 729 0.02 -15.55 -2.54
CA ARG A 729 0.27 -14.26 -1.87
C ARG A 729 0.93 -14.52 -0.52
N ASN A 730 2.24 -14.33 -0.46
CA ASN A 730 3.06 -14.52 0.72
C ASN A 730 3.95 -13.31 1.00
N ARG A 731 4.63 -13.29 2.13
CA ARG A 731 5.55 -12.24 2.59
C ARG A 731 4.92 -10.84 2.51
N ASP A 732 5.57 -9.90 1.83
CA ASP A 732 5.10 -8.52 1.65
C ASP A 732 3.78 -8.40 0.88
N ARG A 733 3.43 -9.41 0.08
CA ARG A 733 2.18 -9.50 -0.67
C ARG A 733 1.08 -10.31 0.00
N ALA A 734 1.33 -10.86 1.19
CA ALA A 734 0.38 -11.72 1.88
C ALA A 734 -0.99 -11.07 2.08
N MET A 735 -2.07 -11.84 1.90
CA MET A 735 -3.42 -11.39 2.26
C MET A 735 -3.59 -11.44 3.77
N CYS A 736 -4.33 -10.50 4.33
CA CYS A 736 -4.67 -10.43 5.76
C CYS A 736 -5.57 -11.60 6.19
N CYS A 737 -5.55 -11.92 7.49
CA CYS A 737 -6.51 -12.83 8.11
C CYS A 737 -7.86 -12.17 8.42
N GLY A 738 -7.93 -10.83 8.41
CA GLY A 738 -9.14 -10.07 8.71
C GLY A 738 -9.23 -9.52 10.13
N ALA A 739 -8.35 -9.87 11.09
CA ALA A 739 -8.48 -9.45 12.49
C ALA A 739 -8.08 -8.00 12.78
N GLY A 740 -7.12 -7.46 12.00
CA GLY A 740 -6.57 -6.12 12.23
C GLY A 740 -7.59 -5.00 12.09
N GLY A 741 -7.19 -3.76 12.46
CA GLY A 741 -8.11 -2.62 12.43
C GLY A 741 -9.33 -2.77 13.35
N ALA A 742 -9.15 -3.49 14.46
CA ALA A 742 -10.17 -3.84 15.43
C ALA A 742 -11.28 -4.81 14.95
N HIS A 743 -11.17 -5.39 13.75
CA HIS A 743 -12.16 -6.36 13.21
C HIS A 743 -12.32 -7.65 14.04
N ALA A 744 -11.37 -7.99 14.89
CA ALA A 744 -11.53 -9.10 15.83
C ALA A 744 -12.71 -8.87 16.83
N TRP A 745 -13.24 -7.65 16.92
CA TRP A 745 -14.21 -7.22 17.92
C TRP A 745 -15.59 -6.85 17.35
N PHE A 746 -15.76 -6.91 16.03
CA PHE A 746 -17.06 -6.75 15.37
C PHE A 746 -17.15 -7.63 14.12
N GLU A 747 -18.35 -7.93 13.67
CA GLU A 747 -18.59 -8.84 12.55
C GLU A 747 -18.46 -8.13 11.20
N GLU A 748 -17.87 -8.83 10.23
CA GLU A 748 -17.89 -8.44 8.83
C GLU A 748 -19.24 -8.78 8.21
N THR A 749 -20.10 -7.79 7.99
CA THR A 749 -21.46 -7.97 7.48
C THR A 749 -21.57 -7.83 5.96
N ARG A 750 -20.51 -7.41 5.27
CA ARG A 750 -20.50 -7.11 3.83
C ARG A 750 -19.47 -7.94 3.08
N GLY A 751 -19.81 -8.30 1.85
CA GLY A 751 -18.95 -9.08 0.97
C GLY A 751 -18.56 -10.44 1.56
N THR A 752 -17.47 -11.01 1.06
CA THR A 752 -16.89 -12.24 1.62
C THR A 752 -16.05 -11.91 2.86
N ARG A 753 -16.10 -12.73 3.91
CA ARG A 753 -15.15 -12.58 5.03
C ARG A 753 -13.71 -12.71 4.53
N ILE A 754 -12.84 -11.82 5.02
CA ILE A 754 -11.43 -11.83 4.62
C ILE A 754 -10.77 -13.18 5.01
N ALA A 755 -11.13 -13.74 6.17
CA ALA A 755 -10.66 -15.04 6.63
C ALA A 755 -11.06 -16.18 5.68
N ASP A 756 -12.31 -16.16 5.19
CA ASP A 756 -12.81 -17.20 4.27
C ASP A 756 -12.06 -17.15 2.92
N ALA A 757 -11.82 -15.96 2.39
CA ALA A 757 -11.02 -15.81 1.17
C ALA A 757 -9.55 -16.27 1.37
N ARG A 758 -8.98 -16.03 2.56
CA ARG A 758 -7.60 -16.45 2.86
C ARG A 758 -7.46 -17.95 3.07
N ILE A 759 -8.43 -18.62 3.74
CA ILE A 759 -8.39 -20.07 3.93
C ILE A 759 -8.57 -20.82 2.61
N VAL A 760 -9.38 -20.28 1.70
CA VAL A 760 -9.54 -20.83 0.34
C VAL A 760 -8.25 -20.72 -0.46
N GLU A 761 -7.53 -19.60 -0.34
CA GLU A 761 -6.21 -19.47 -0.96
C GLU A 761 -5.21 -20.49 -0.37
N ALA A 762 -5.23 -20.71 0.94
CA ALA A 762 -4.41 -21.75 1.57
C ALA A 762 -4.80 -23.15 1.06
N ALA A 763 -6.09 -23.46 0.97
CA ALA A 763 -6.57 -24.74 0.44
C ALA A 763 -6.13 -24.98 -1.02
N SER A 764 -6.03 -23.90 -1.83
CA SER A 764 -5.57 -24.01 -3.23
C SER A 764 -4.13 -24.50 -3.39
N THR A 765 -3.31 -24.45 -2.33
CA THR A 765 -1.94 -25.00 -2.32
C THR A 765 -1.91 -26.52 -2.17
N GLY A 766 -3.03 -27.14 -1.79
CA GLY A 766 -3.08 -28.54 -1.41
C GLY A 766 -2.41 -28.85 -0.06
N ALA A 767 -2.23 -27.82 0.79
CA ALA A 767 -1.68 -28.00 2.13
C ALA A 767 -2.70 -28.66 3.08
N ASP A 768 -2.21 -29.50 3.99
CA ASP A 768 -3.00 -30.14 5.05
C ASP A 768 -3.19 -29.19 6.24
N VAL A 769 -2.20 -28.32 6.48
CA VAL A 769 -2.14 -27.42 7.63
C VAL A 769 -1.77 -26.01 7.18
N VAL A 770 -2.44 -25.00 7.77
CA VAL A 770 -2.03 -23.60 7.76
C VAL A 770 -1.32 -23.28 9.06
N ALA A 771 -0.01 -23.10 8.99
CA ALA A 771 0.78 -22.65 10.14
C ALA A 771 0.60 -21.16 10.36
N THR A 772 0.36 -20.74 11.59
CA THR A 772 0.23 -19.34 12.00
C THR A 772 1.21 -19.00 13.11
N ALA A 773 1.47 -17.71 13.32
CA ALA A 773 2.32 -17.19 14.37
C ALA A 773 1.69 -15.96 15.06
N CYS A 774 0.37 -15.94 15.14
CA CYS A 774 -0.37 -14.88 15.80
C CYS A 774 -1.72 -15.43 16.24
N PRO A 775 -2.12 -15.25 17.51
CA PRO A 775 -3.37 -15.78 18.03
C PRO A 775 -4.60 -15.30 17.29
N PHE A 776 -4.64 -14.02 16.88
CA PHE A 776 -5.74 -13.49 16.08
C PHE A 776 -5.81 -14.11 14.68
N CYS A 777 -4.66 -14.38 14.04
CA CYS A 777 -4.67 -15.09 12.76
C CYS A 777 -5.18 -16.54 12.93
N SER A 778 -4.77 -17.23 14.01
CA SER A 778 -5.27 -18.57 14.32
C SER A 778 -6.77 -18.59 14.54
N GLN A 779 -7.30 -17.62 15.30
CA GLN A 779 -8.73 -17.48 15.59
C GLN A 779 -9.53 -17.21 14.32
N MET A 780 -9.13 -16.22 13.52
CA MET A 780 -9.85 -15.83 12.31
C MET A 780 -9.87 -16.95 11.25
N LEU A 781 -8.71 -17.54 10.97
CA LEU A 781 -8.60 -18.59 9.97
C LEU A 781 -9.21 -19.91 10.46
N GLY A 782 -9.12 -20.21 11.77
CA GLY A 782 -9.72 -21.40 12.38
C GLY A 782 -11.25 -21.35 12.41
N SER A 783 -11.86 -20.15 12.39
CA SER A 783 -13.31 -19.94 12.30
C SER A 783 -13.83 -19.79 10.86
N ALA A 784 -12.97 -19.89 9.85
CA ALA A 784 -13.33 -19.66 8.46
C ALA A 784 -14.16 -20.82 7.91
N SER A 785 -15.25 -20.49 7.19
CA SER A 785 -16.20 -21.46 6.65
C SER A 785 -15.82 -22.05 5.29
N GLY A 786 -14.83 -21.43 4.61
CA GLY A 786 -14.47 -21.80 3.24
C GLY A 786 -15.51 -21.48 2.17
N THR A 787 -16.60 -20.81 2.54
CA THR A 787 -17.61 -20.35 1.60
C THR A 787 -17.17 -19.05 0.93
N SER A 788 -16.42 -19.13 -0.18
CA SER A 788 -16.14 -17.96 -1.00
C SER A 788 -16.56 -18.23 -2.44
N ALA A 789 -17.40 -17.34 -2.98
CA ALA A 789 -17.70 -17.35 -4.39
C ALA A 789 -16.48 -16.85 -5.18
N GLY A 790 -15.86 -17.70 -5.99
CA GLY A 790 -15.02 -17.33 -7.11
C GLY A 790 -13.73 -16.59 -6.83
N PHE A 791 -12.77 -17.20 -6.15
CA PHE A 791 -11.41 -16.66 -6.07
C PHE A 791 -10.58 -17.08 -7.30
N VAL A 792 -10.08 -16.11 -8.08
CA VAL A 792 -9.10 -16.33 -9.16
C VAL A 792 -7.83 -15.56 -8.83
N SER A 793 -6.67 -16.24 -8.83
CA SER A 793 -5.39 -15.60 -8.54
C SER A 793 -4.99 -14.56 -9.61
N SER A 794 -4.41 -13.44 -9.18
CA SER A 794 -3.96 -12.33 -10.04
C SER A 794 -2.67 -12.60 -10.82
N ASP A 795 -2.08 -13.80 -10.74
CA ASP A 795 -0.76 -14.10 -11.28
C ASP A 795 -0.72 -14.55 -12.75
N ALA A 796 -1.77 -14.28 -13.54
CA ALA A 796 -1.81 -14.60 -14.97
C ALA A 796 -0.89 -13.72 -15.86
N ASP A 797 -0.05 -12.86 -15.28
CA ASP A 797 0.85 -11.95 -16.03
C ASP A 797 2.31 -12.46 -16.13
N GLN A 798 2.61 -13.67 -15.62
CA GLN A 798 3.89 -14.33 -15.93
C GLN A 798 3.67 -15.32 -17.06
N GLY A 799 4.13 -14.92 -18.26
CA GLY A 799 4.03 -15.71 -19.47
C GLY A 799 4.66 -17.10 -19.33
N GLY A 800 3.81 -18.11 -19.26
CA GLY A 800 4.15 -19.51 -19.28
C GLY A 800 2.88 -20.32 -19.47
N ALA A 801 2.71 -20.87 -20.67
CA ALA A 801 1.59 -21.72 -21.00
C ALA A 801 1.50 -22.92 -20.04
N ASN A 802 0.45 -22.95 -19.21
CA ASN A 802 -0.29 -24.17 -18.85
C ASN A 802 -1.57 -23.71 -18.13
N ASN A 803 -2.65 -23.65 -18.92
CA ASN A 803 -4.00 -23.34 -18.47
C ASN A 803 -4.66 -24.58 -17.86
N ASP A 804 -4.11 -25.11 -16.77
CA ASP A 804 -4.81 -26.06 -15.89
C ASP A 804 -4.82 -25.50 -14.47
N ALA A 805 -5.43 -24.30 -14.30
CA ALA A 805 -5.82 -23.84 -12.98
C ALA A 805 -7.04 -24.66 -12.57
N ALA A 806 -6.77 -25.69 -11.77
CA ALA A 806 -7.79 -26.50 -11.12
C ALA A 806 -8.74 -25.55 -10.36
N THR A 807 -9.99 -25.45 -10.83
CA THR A 807 -11.10 -25.01 -10.03
C THR A 807 -11.11 -25.91 -8.80
N ALA A 808 -10.82 -25.38 -7.62
CA ALA A 808 -11.00 -26.12 -6.38
C ALA A 808 -12.47 -26.57 -6.36
N SER A 809 -12.69 -27.84 -6.48
CA SER A 809 -14.02 -28.43 -6.46
C SER A 809 -14.68 -28.07 -5.14
N PRO A 810 -15.97 -27.69 -5.10
CA PRO A 810 -16.69 -27.51 -3.85
C PRO A 810 -16.85 -28.88 -3.16
N GLY A 811 -15.93 -29.21 -2.25
CA GLY A 811 -15.87 -30.50 -1.55
C GLY A 811 -14.51 -30.89 -1.00
N GLY A 812 -13.44 -30.08 -1.26
CA GLY A 812 -12.13 -30.31 -0.67
C GLY A 812 -12.12 -30.00 0.85
N LYS A 813 -11.45 -30.85 1.66
CA LYS A 813 -11.25 -30.60 3.10
C LYS A 813 -10.41 -29.34 3.27
N LEU A 814 -10.89 -28.38 4.08
CA LEU A 814 -10.11 -27.20 4.45
C LEU A 814 -8.88 -27.62 5.27
N PRO A 815 -7.72 -26.93 5.09
CA PRO A 815 -6.54 -27.20 5.90
C PRO A 815 -6.80 -26.87 7.37
N GLU A 816 -6.22 -27.64 8.26
CA GLU A 816 -6.26 -27.38 9.70
C GLU A 816 -5.41 -26.14 10.03
N VAL A 817 -5.87 -25.26 10.91
CA VAL A 817 -5.12 -24.09 11.34
C VAL A 817 -4.41 -24.38 12.65
N ARG A 818 -3.08 -24.25 12.68
CA ARG A 818 -2.25 -24.57 13.84
C ARG A 818 -1.18 -23.50 14.06
N ASP A 819 -0.91 -23.18 15.30
CA ASP A 819 0.22 -22.30 15.63
C ASP A 819 1.55 -23.06 15.53
N VAL A 820 2.61 -22.37 15.05
CA VAL A 820 3.94 -22.97 14.86
C VAL A 820 4.56 -23.49 16.18
N ALA A 821 4.27 -22.84 17.32
CA ALA A 821 4.75 -23.28 18.62
C ALA A 821 4.10 -24.61 19.04
N VAL A 822 2.80 -24.80 18.76
CA VAL A 822 2.09 -26.06 19.01
C VAL A 822 2.66 -27.19 18.15
N MET A 823 2.91 -26.92 16.86
CA MET A 823 3.52 -27.90 15.96
C MET A 823 4.93 -28.29 16.39
N LEU A 824 5.74 -27.33 16.83
CA LEU A 824 7.09 -27.58 17.33
C LEU A 824 7.05 -28.42 18.61
N LEU A 825 6.19 -28.05 19.58
CA LEU A 825 6.06 -28.78 20.83
C LEU A 825 5.71 -30.25 20.62
N GLU A 826 4.75 -30.53 19.74
CA GLU A 826 4.37 -31.88 19.39
C GLU A 826 5.55 -32.68 18.80
N SER A 827 6.39 -32.02 18.00
CA SER A 827 7.57 -32.67 17.42
C SER A 827 8.67 -32.92 18.44
N VAL A 828 8.91 -31.96 19.36
CA VAL A 828 9.90 -32.10 20.43
C VAL A 828 9.49 -33.19 21.43
N LYS A 829 8.22 -33.24 21.83
CA LYS A 829 7.68 -34.28 22.76
C LYS A 829 7.79 -35.71 22.24
N ARG A 830 7.91 -35.93 20.94
CA ARG A 830 8.16 -37.27 20.37
C ARG A 830 9.56 -37.78 20.68
N GLY A 831 10.49 -36.93 21.05
CA GLY A 831 11.87 -37.28 21.40
C GLY A 831 12.12 -37.43 22.90
N GLN A 832 11.14 -37.10 23.73
CA GLN A 832 11.13 -37.26 25.16
C GLN A 832 10.39 -38.54 25.52
#